data_a86a7b76a1e38406376bdf65701e7c54
#
_entry.id   a86a7b76a1e38406376bdf65701e7c54
#
_cell.length_a   1.000
_cell.length_b   1.000
_cell.length_c   1.000
_cell.angle_alpha   90.00
_cell.angle_beta   90.00
_cell.angle_gamma   90.00
#
_symmetry.space_group_name_H-M   'P 1'
#
loop_
_entity.id
_entity.type
_entity.pdbx_description
1 polymer ?
#
loop_
_entity_poly.entity_id
_entity_poly.type
_entity_poly.pdbx_seq_one_letter_code
_entity_poly.pdbx_strand_id
1 'polypeptide(L)'
;MTDFISDSDSIDVQIEKQIASEGTKEKPVKPIVAPVLAEAHSPVYKMHRYFARRPHNVFEYLIKHYSNPGDVILDPFCGGGVTVVESLRARRKAIGVDLNPMAIFVTRTEVMPVDLAKLRQAFDALEQAVHEQIESLYHTRCPKCKNEKAVATWFEWSNVVVCPMNLCKAQVVLKHAKKLRSGVYQCPECKSEIAPIEAQRRDDVLLRVKFACPRCEEKGEKEADEFDVRRYRRIAKNLRATVTKGILKVPKEVIPDADRQRDDALYQKGIRHFRDLFTPRNLLGNALLKKAILATEFPNDVRELMILTFSATLAWTSIMTSSTGHGWQHHGYWLPNVYFEMNVWEMFRQRFAKGQSTVLKGKEYSKKEIGDFSQFAVDYADLRAKTCLLINQSSDRLPLPQEAADVIITDPPFGGNVQYAELSYFWTVWLKGVLGLKGIFDNSKEAVQTRHTGFPTEKSAKHYEEMLYRIFKECRRVLKPNGWMVMTFHNRDIGVWMALHRAANRAGFKLPPRDVDRNRGMMYQPPIEEYTTTLHQRAAGSMLGDFILSFQRQDISPEIEQIKDALDPAEEAILVGRTRELIDYNGGADENLLMTGLIPFLNERNLLHRLARFDFRAFFDTHFIRKGKLWYTEEQIDAQTRALKPFEFIPAEKLTHDIIYAYLKEKRYATLDDLLNLIYTTLVNSQRPGIETIHKVLNRIAERGEMAGQKRPVYYLTRRAIREVEQTKEAADVIQRGLFDEDVLLSRLDHNEIITRLMQHVTLRGYAVHVGETEQIKESAFRGVSVPMSSASEFGLPPLVFDTVKQIDLLALKGYAIVAAFEVATTVETANKAINDRYRNLFASAPNLNIRAYVIVKDVDHKKAQEILYTPANALESLIQEVKIVRLSQLTPKGMEQLL
;
A
#
# COMPACT_ATOMS: atom_id res chain seq x y z
N MET A 1 -51.25 12.53 17.42
CA MET A 1 -50.87 12.26 18.79
C MET A 1 -50.80 10.77 18.94
N THR A 2 -49.62 10.16 18.77
CA THR A 2 -49.30 8.82 19.22
C THR A 2 -47.77 8.77 19.23
N ASP A 3 -47.29 8.66 20.37
CA ASP A 3 -46.02 8.39 20.98
C ASP A 3 -44.92 7.84 20.06
N PHE A 4 -43.93 8.66 19.69
CA PHE A 4 -42.56 8.23 19.38
C PHE A 4 -41.73 8.36 20.68
N ILE A 5 -42.00 7.48 21.65
CA ILE A 5 -41.02 7.15 22.68
C ILE A 5 -40.04 6.20 21.98
N SER A 6 -38.86 6.68 21.64
CA SER A 6 -37.74 5.80 21.28
C SER A 6 -37.31 5.08 22.56
N ASP A 7 -37.78 3.86 22.77
CA ASP A 7 -37.16 2.93 23.72
C ASP A 7 -35.74 2.68 23.26
N SER A 8 -34.77 3.42 23.80
CA SER A 8 -33.37 3.02 23.75
C SER A 8 -33.24 1.80 24.66
N ASP A 9 -33.23 0.62 24.09
CA ASP A 9 -32.99 -0.61 24.84
C ASP A 9 -31.76 -0.44 25.74
N SER A 10 -31.83 -0.94 26.97
CA SER A 10 -30.69 -0.96 27.87
C SER A 10 -29.52 -1.74 27.25
N ILE A 11 -28.29 -1.48 27.71
CA ILE A 11 -27.09 -2.20 27.24
C ILE A 11 -27.29 -3.71 27.29
N ASP A 12 -27.87 -4.21 28.39
CA ASP A 12 -28.11 -5.64 28.60
C ASP A 12 -29.07 -6.21 27.58
N VAL A 13 -30.16 -5.51 27.27
CA VAL A 13 -31.14 -5.92 26.24
C VAL A 13 -30.49 -5.94 24.85
N GLN A 14 -29.61 -4.99 24.54
CA GLN A 14 -28.90 -4.98 23.27
C GLN A 14 -27.92 -6.16 23.15
N ILE A 15 -27.23 -6.52 24.23
CA ILE A 15 -26.35 -7.69 24.31
C ILE A 15 -27.19 -8.97 24.16
N GLU A 16 -28.30 -9.12 24.86
CA GLU A 16 -29.19 -10.27 24.77
C GLU A 16 -29.75 -10.48 23.35
N LYS A 17 -30.16 -9.41 22.66
CA LYS A 17 -30.58 -9.46 21.26
C LYS A 17 -29.46 -9.95 20.35
N GLN A 18 -28.21 -9.52 20.59
CA GLN A 18 -27.07 -9.97 19.80
C GLN A 18 -26.73 -11.43 20.09
N ILE A 19 -26.84 -11.88 21.35
CA ILE A 19 -26.69 -13.29 21.72
C ILE A 19 -27.73 -14.15 21.03
N ALA A 20 -28.98 -13.69 20.97
CA ALA A 20 -30.04 -14.40 20.27
C ALA A 20 -29.75 -14.56 18.76
N SER A 21 -29.06 -13.58 18.16
CA SER A 21 -28.64 -13.59 16.74
C SER A 21 -27.41 -14.45 16.46
N GLU A 22 -26.36 -14.36 17.30
CA GLU A 22 -25.06 -15.00 17.06
C GLU A 22 -24.89 -16.34 17.78
N GLY A 23 -25.65 -16.58 18.85
CA GLY A 23 -25.40 -17.64 19.82
C GLY A 23 -24.22 -17.36 20.74
N THR A 24 -24.05 -18.17 21.78
CA THR A 24 -22.88 -18.20 22.62
C THR A 24 -21.93 -19.30 22.19
N LYS A 25 -20.62 -19.03 22.23
CA LYS A 25 -19.60 -20.02 21.87
C LYS A 25 -18.99 -20.59 23.14
N GLU A 26 -18.83 -21.90 23.15
CA GLU A 26 -18.05 -22.56 24.19
C GLU A 26 -16.55 -22.27 23.99
N LYS A 27 -15.84 -22.01 25.07
CA LYS A 27 -14.37 -21.92 25.07
C LYS A 27 -13.76 -23.32 25.31
N PRO A 28 -12.64 -23.67 24.65
CA PRO A 28 -11.69 -22.85 23.92
C PRO A 28 -12.07 -22.65 22.44
N VAL A 29 -11.96 -21.43 21.95
CA VAL A 29 -12.06 -21.11 20.54
C VAL A 29 -10.77 -21.54 19.84
N LYS A 30 -10.86 -22.20 18.67
CA LYS A 30 -9.68 -22.47 17.83
C LYS A 30 -9.26 -21.24 17.06
N PRO A 31 -7.97 -21.14 16.66
CA PRO A 31 -7.53 -20.07 15.76
C PRO A 31 -8.37 -20.00 14.50
N ILE A 32 -8.43 -18.80 13.89
CA ILE A 32 -9.05 -18.66 12.57
C ILE A 32 -8.28 -19.49 11.56
N VAL A 33 -9.01 -20.10 10.63
CA VAL A 33 -8.42 -20.97 9.60
C VAL A 33 -8.68 -20.47 8.19
N ALA A 34 -9.42 -19.35 8.02
CA ALA A 34 -9.76 -18.78 6.72
C ALA A 34 -9.50 -17.29 6.65
N PRO A 35 -8.91 -16.78 5.56
CA PRO A 35 -8.88 -15.36 5.29
C PRO A 35 -10.28 -14.80 5.01
N VAL A 36 -10.46 -13.53 5.28
CA VAL A 36 -11.68 -12.78 4.97
C VAL A 36 -11.41 -11.88 3.78
N LEU A 37 -12.30 -11.84 2.79
CA LEU A 37 -12.20 -10.86 1.71
C LEU A 37 -12.31 -9.46 2.31
N ALA A 38 -11.25 -8.68 2.15
CA ALA A 38 -11.15 -7.35 2.74
C ALA A 38 -12.01 -6.36 1.95
N GLU A 39 -12.83 -5.57 2.65
CA GLU A 39 -13.75 -4.60 2.07
C GLU A 39 -13.23 -3.16 2.26
N ALA A 40 -13.68 -2.26 1.36
CA ALA A 40 -13.39 -0.84 1.47
C ALA A 40 -13.99 -0.24 2.75
N HIS A 41 -13.30 0.74 3.33
CA HIS A 41 -13.69 1.35 4.59
C HIS A 41 -15.10 1.95 4.58
N SER A 42 -15.87 1.68 5.65
CA SER A 42 -17.17 2.28 5.91
C SER A 42 -17.06 3.80 6.18
N PRO A 43 -18.17 4.55 6.10
CA PRO A 43 -18.16 6.02 6.24
C PRO A 43 -17.53 6.55 7.54
N VAL A 44 -17.64 5.82 8.65
CA VAL A 44 -17.09 6.25 9.94
C VAL A 44 -15.57 6.45 9.87
N TYR A 45 -14.85 5.58 9.19
CA TYR A 45 -13.38 5.67 9.03
C TYR A 45 -12.94 6.74 8.03
N LYS A 46 -13.87 7.31 7.26
CA LYS A 46 -13.61 8.37 6.29
C LYS A 46 -13.78 9.78 6.86
N MET A 47 -14.23 9.91 8.13
CA MET A 47 -14.38 11.21 8.80
C MET A 47 -13.04 11.94 8.97
N HIS A 48 -12.03 11.21 9.39
CA HIS A 48 -10.67 11.73 9.55
C HIS A 48 -9.65 10.72 9.06
N ARG A 49 -8.54 11.21 8.52
CA ARG A 49 -7.43 10.34 8.13
C ARG A 49 -6.69 9.84 9.37
N TYR A 50 -6.40 8.54 9.39
CA TYR A 50 -5.40 7.93 10.25
C TYR A 50 -4.56 6.96 9.43
N PHE A 51 -3.29 6.77 9.79
CA PHE A 51 -2.35 6.01 8.96
C PHE A 51 -2.55 4.51 9.14
N ALA A 52 -2.41 3.76 8.02
CA ALA A 52 -2.38 2.30 8.00
C ALA A 52 -3.59 1.60 8.65
N ARG A 53 -4.80 2.17 8.55
CA ARG A 53 -6.02 1.50 9.01
C ARG A 53 -6.22 0.17 8.34
N ARG A 54 -6.60 -0.84 9.13
CA ARG A 54 -6.90 -2.19 8.66
C ARG A 54 -8.34 -2.30 8.14
N PRO A 55 -8.63 -3.29 7.26
CA PRO A 55 -9.98 -3.53 6.78
C PRO A 55 -10.93 -3.83 7.94
N HIS A 56 -12.02 -3.10 8.04
CA HIS A 56 -12.94 -3.16 9.17
C HIS A 56 -13.66 -4.52 9.28
N ASN A 57 -14.08 -5.10 8.15
CA ASN A 57 -14.78 -6.37 8.10
C ASN A 57 -13.89 -7.55 8.56
N VAL A 58 -12.56 -7.46 8.35
CA VAL A 58 -11.61 -8.43 8.89
C VAL A 58 -11.61 -8.38 10.42
N PHE A 59 -11.55 -7.16 11.00
CA PHE A 59 -11.59 -6.99 12.46
C PHE A 59 -12.95 -7.37 13.05
N GLU A 60 -14.06 -7.06 12.40
CA GLU A 60 -15.38 -7.54 12.79
C GLU A 60 -15.43 -9.07 12.85
N TYR A 61 -14.88 -9.75 11.84
CA TYR A 61 -14.80 -11.20 11.82
C TYR A 61 -13.95 -11.75 12.98
N LEU A 62 -12.77 -11.16 13.24
CA LEU A 62 -11.92 -11.55 14.36
C LEU A 62 -12.64 -11.38 15.71
N ILE A 63 -13.29 -10.24 15.94
CA ILE A 63 -14.05 -9.96 17.15
C ILE A 63 -15.14 -11.02 17.35
N LYS A 64 -15.95 -11.27 16.33
CA LYS A 64 -17.04 -12.26 16.39
C LYS A 64 -16.52 -13.69 16.54
N HIS A 65 -15.33 -13.99 16.01
CA HIS A 65 -14.74 -15.33 16.12
C HIS A 65 -14.23 -15.63 17.54
N TYR A 66 -13.54 -14.68 18.16
CA TYR A 66 -12.85 -14.88 19.44
C TYR A 66 -13.65 -14.46 20.67
N SER A 67 -14.81 -13.82 20.51
CA SER A 67 -15.61 -13.30 21.63
C SER A 67 -17.10 -13.54 21.47
N ASN A 68 -17.81 -13.39 22.59
CA ASN A 68 -19.26 -13.37 22.65
C ASN A 68 -19.76 -11.92 22.86
N PRO A 69 -21.03 -11.60 22.52
CA PRO A 69 -21.64 -10.35 22.90
C PRO A 69 -21.51 -10.09 24.41
N GLY A 70 -21.16 -8.84 24.78
CA GLY A 70 -20.90 -8.48 26.17
C GLY A 70 -19.46 -8.66 26.64
N ASP A 71 -18.64 -9.48 25.97
CA ASP A 71 -17.22 -9.64 26.29
C ASP A 71 -16.45 -8.31 26.13
N VAL A 72 -15.36 -8.18 26.91
CA VAL A 72 -14.47 -7.01 26.89
C VAL A 72 -13.31 -7.24 25.92
N ILE A 73 -13.22 -6.42 24.88
CA ILE A 73 -12.16 -6.43 23.89
C ILE A 73 -11.17 -5.33 24.20
N LEU A 74 -9.87 -5.66 24.30
CA LEU A 74 -8.80 -4.70 24.48
C LEU A 74 -8.01 -4.54 23.17
N ASP A 75 -7.75 -3.29 22.79
CA ASP A 75 -6.76 -2.93 21.79
C ASP A 75 -5.68 -2.01 22.41
N PRO A 76 -4.46 -2.53 22.67
CA PRO A 76 -3.35 -1.74 23.25
C PRO A 76 -2.67 -0.81 22.24
N PHE A 77 -3.06 -0.82 20.96
CA PHE A 77 -2.57 0.04 19.88
C PHE A 77 -3.75 0.49 19.00
N CYS A 78 -4.78 1.10 19.64
CA CYS A 78 -6.07 1.29 18.99
C CYS A 78 -6.05 2.21 17.76
N GLY A 79 -5.01 3.01 17.57
CA GLY A 79 -4.79 3.82 16.37
C GLY A 79 -6.04 4.55 15.89
N GLY A 80 -6.44 4.27 14.66
CA GLY A 80 -7.65 4.83 14.05
C GLY A 80 -8.96 4.15 14.45
N GLY A 81 -9.00 3.39 15.55
CA GLY A 81 -10.22 2.95 16.24
C GLY A 81 -10.95 1.74 15.63
N VAL A 82 -10.37 1.01 14.67
CA VAL A 82 -11.07 -0.08 13.99
C VAL A 82 -11.59 -1.13 14.98
N THR A 83 -10.74 -1.62 15.89
CA THR A 83 -11.14 -2.60 16.91
C THR A 83 -12.26 -2.06 17.79
N VAL A 84 -12.16 -0.80 18.21
CA VAL A 84 -13.14 -0.17 19.11
C VAL A 84 -14.51 -0.03 18.43
N VAL A 85 -14.53 0.51 17.21
CA VAL A 85 -15.76 0.68 16.42
C VAL A 85 -16.44 -0.66 16.16
N GLU A 86 -15.68 -1.65 15.69
CA GLU A 86 -16.26 -2.96 15.35
C GLU A 86 -16.68 -3.76 16.57
N SER A 87 -15.99 -3.60 17.72
CA SER A 87 -16.43 -4.19 18.99
C SER A 87 -17.79 -3.66 19.42
N LEU A 88 -17.98 -2.34 19.38
CA LEU A 88 -19.25 -1.71 19.75
C LEU A 88 -20.37 -2.06 18.76
N ARG A 89 -20.08 -2.12 17.46
CA ARG A 89 -21.04 -2.60 16.44
C ARG A 89 -21.51 -4.02 16.75
N ALA A 90 -20.58 -4.86 17.13
CA ALA A 90 -20.85 -6.27 17.46
C ALA A 90 -21.39 -6.48 18.88
N ARG A 91 -21.73 -5.39 19.60
CA ARG A 91 -22.25 -5.45 20.99
C ARG A 91 -21.26 -6.09 21.98
N ARG A 92 -19.97 -5.81 21.80
CA ARG A 92 -18.91 -6.11 22.76
C ARG A 92 -18.50 -4.80 23.43
N LYS A 93 -18.00 -4.88 24.66
CA LYS A 93 -17.38 -3.74 25.36
C LYS A 93 -15.96 -3.52 24.82
N ALA A 94 -15.54 -2.27 24.65
CA ALA A 94 -14.26 -1.95 24.06
C ALA A 94 -13.36 -1.13 25.01
N ILE A 95 -12.09 -1.54 25.11
CA ILE A 95 -11.03 -0.76 25.72
C ILE A 95 -10.01 -0.42 24.64
N GLY A 96 -9.87 0.85 24.29
CA GLY A 96 -8.86 1.34 23.34
C GLY A 96 -7.77 2.13 24.06
N VAL A 97 -6.52 1.77 23.85
CA VAL A 97 -5.35 2.44 24.43
C VAL A 97 -4.41 2.89 23.32
N ASP A 98 -3.93 4.12 23.39
CA ASP A 98 -2.89 4.60 22.46
C ASP A 98 -2.05 5.70 23.12
N LEU A 99 -0.74 5.67 22.84
CA LEU A 99 0.18 6.73 23.23
C LEU A 99 -0.12 8.04 22.50
N ASN A 100 -0.59 7.94 21.26
CA ASN A 100 -0.86 9.06 20.38
C ASN A 100 -2.22 9.69 20.73
N PRO A 101 -2.26 10.93 21.24
CA PRO A 101 -3.52 11.58 21.60
C PRO A 101 -4.44 11.82 20.40
N MET A 102 -3.90 11.87 19.19
CA MET A 102 -4.72 11.99 17.98
C MET A 102 -5.49 10.71 17.67
N ALA A 103 -4.92 9.54 17.98
CA ALA A 103 -5.59 8.25 17.88
C ALA A 103 -6.84 8.21 18.75
N ILE A 104 -6.67 8.55 20.03
CA ILE A 104 -7.76 8.60 21.02
C ILE A 104 -8.84 9.60 20.61
N PHE A 105 -8.43 10.79 20.14
CA PHE A 105 -9.39 11.81 19.70
C PHE A 105 -10.21 11.35 18.50
N VAL A 106 -9.57 10.76 17.48
CA VAL A 106 -10.27 10.24 16.30
C VAL A 106 -11.20 9.11 16.69
N THR A 107 -10.71 8.10 17.42
CA THR A 107 -11.52 6.96 17.88
C THR A 107 -12.72 7.41 18.71
N ARG A 108 -12.51 8.35 19.64
CA ARG A 108 -13.60 8.91 20.44
C ARG A 108 -14.70 9.53 19.58
N THR A 109 -14.31 10.38 18.63
CA THR A 109 -15.27 11.07 17.75
C THR A 109 -15.97 10.13 16.77
N GLU A 110 -15.34 9.02 16.39
CA GLU A 110 -15.96 7.99 15.56
C GLU A 110 -17.14 7.31 16.26
N VAL A 111 -16.98 6.93 17.54
CA VAL A 111 -18.01 6.19 18.27
C VAL A 111 -18.91 7.05 19.14
N MET A 112 -18.58 8.30 19.41
CA MET A 112 -19.34 9.22 20.26
C MET A 112 -20.75 9.45 19.72
N PRO A 113 -21.82 9.19 20.50
CA PRO A 113 -23.17 9.57 20.14
C PRO A 113 -23.29 11.09 19.95
N VAL A 114 -24.09 11.54 19.00
CA VAL A 114 -24.35 12.95 18.75
C VAL A 114 -25.75 13.16 18.14
N ASP A 115 -26.40 14.25 18.52
CA ASP A 115 -27.60 14.72 17.86
C ASP A 115 -27.24 15.35 16.51
N LEU A 116 -27.64 14.68 15.42
CA LEU A 116 -27.35 15.13 14.06
C LEU A 116 -28.01 16.47 13.69
N ALA A 117 -29.16 16.79 14.28
CA ALA A 117 -29.82 18.08 14.04
C ALA A 117 -29.02 19.21 14.69
N LYS A 118 -28.58 19.04 15.95
CA LYS A 118 -27.71 19.99 16.65
C LYS A 118 -26.36 20.14 15.93
N LEU A 119 -25.81 19.06 15.41
CA LEU A 119 -24.57 19.09 14.64
C LEU A 119 -24.70 19.93 13.35
N ARG A 120 -25.84 19.84 12.64
CA ARG A 120 -26.13 20.66 11.45
C ARG A 120 -26.32 22.12 11.85
N GLN A 121 -27.15 22.40 12.87
CA GLN A 121 -27.37 23.76 13.40
C GLN A 121 -26.04 24.43 13.81
N ALA A 122 -25.15 23.69 14.43
CA ALA A 122 -23.82 24.19 14.79
C ALA A 122 -22.96 24.55 13.58
N PHE A 123 -23.03 23.78 12.50
CA PHE A 123 -22.36 24.14 11.26
C PHE A 123 -22.92 25.42 10.67
N ASP A 124 -24.27 25.57 10.61
CA ASP A 124 -24.93 26.76 10.09
C ASP A 124 -24.58 28.00 10.92
N ALA A 125 -24.55 27.89 12.26
CA ALA A 125 -24.11 28.96 13.14
C ALA A 125 -22.65 29.37 12.92
N LEU A 126 -21.76 28.39 12.69
CA LEU A 126 -20.37 28.65 12.37
C LEU A 126 -20.20 29.30 11.00
N GLU A 127 -20.99 28.88 10.01
CA GLU A 127 -21.04 29.52 8.69
C GLU A 127 -21.38 30.99 8.79
N GLN A 128 -22.44 31.34 9.53
CA GLN A 128 -22.83 32.74 9.76
C GLN A 128 -21.75 33.54 10.48
N ALA A 129 -21.02 32.92 11.41
CA ALA A 129 -20.01 33.58 12.23
C ALA A 129 -18.70 33.92 11.50
N VAL A 130 -18.25 33.08 10.53
CA VAL A 130 -16.88 33.19 10.01
C VAL A 130 -16.74 33.01 8.49
N HIS A 131 -17.76 32.51 7.78
CA HIS A 131 -17.67 32.23 6.34
C HIS A 131 -17.23 33.46 5.54
N GLU A 132 -17.94 34.58 5.64
CA GLU A 132 -17.64 35.80 4.87
C GLU A 132 -16.21 36.29 5.12
N GLN A 133 -15.74 36.22 6.37
CA GLN A 133 -14.39 36.63 6.74
C GLN A 133 -13.34 35.73 6.07
N ILE A 134 -13.53 34.41 6.08
CA ILE A 134 -12.61 33.47 5.44
C ILE A 134 -12.70 33.57 3.92
N GLU A 135 -13.90 33.57 3.34
CA GLU A 135 -14.12 33.66 1.89
C GLU A 135 -13.46 34.92 1.32
N SER A 136 -13.53 36.04 2.06
CA SER A 136 -12.88 37.28 1.65
C SER A 136 -11.38 37.12 1.38
N LEU A 137 -10.68 36.16 1.99
CA LEU A 137 -9.27 35.90 1.72
C LEU A 137 -9.04 35.31 0.31
N TYR A 138 -10.06 34.70 -0.27
CA TYR A 138 -10.01 34.00 -1.56
C TYR A 138 -10.67 34.79 -2.70
N HIS A 139 -10.97 36.09 -2.50
CA HIS A 139 -11.45 36.93 -3.58
C HIS A 139 -10.39 37.13 -4.68
N THR A 140 -10.82 37.08 -5.92
CA THR A 140 -10.05 37.33 -7.14
C THR A 140 -10.86 38.18 -8.10
N ARG A 141 -10.22 38.73 -9.13
CA ARG A 141 -10.92 39.53 -10.15
C ARG A 141 -11.45 38.61 -11.26
N CYS A 142 -12.77 38.71 -11.52
CA CYS A 142 -13.39 38.01 -12.64
C CYS A 142 -12.85 38.54 -13.99
N PRO A 143 -12.38 37.70 -14.91
CA PRO A 143 -11.86 38.15 -16.19
C PRO A 143 -12.95 38.74 -17.09
N LYS A 144 -14.20 38.30 -16.95
CA LYS A 144 -15.36 38.74 -17.77
C LYS A 144 -15.95 40.08 -17.30
N CYS A 145 -16.47 40.13 -16.08
CA CYS A 145 -17.19 41.30 -15.58
C CYS A 145 -16.38 42.20 -14.66
N LYS A 146 -15.07 41.88 -14.46
CA LYS A 146 -14.12 42.64 -13.62
C LYS A 146 -14.53 42.73 -12.13
N ASN A 147 -15.50 41.98 -11.69
CA ASN A 147 -15.90 41.91 -10.27
C ASN A 147 -14.71 41.41 -9.44
N GLU A 148 -14.30 42.16 -8.42
CA GLU A 148 -13.18 41.81 -7.53
C GLU A 148 -13.59 40.86 -6.37
N LYS A 149 -14.85 40.47 -6.31
CA LYS A 149 -15.41 39.50 -5.36
C LYS A 149 -15.73 38.15 -6.00
N ALA A 150 -15.12 37.81 -7.15
CA ALA A 150 -15.14 36.45 -7.61
C ALA A 150 -14.35 35.57 -6.61
N VAL A 151 -14.84 34.37 -6.31
CA VAL A 151 -14.33 33.51 -5.23
C VAL A 151 -13.44 32.39 -5.82
N ALA A 152 -12.18 32.35 -5.40
CA ALA A 152 -11.28 31.29 -5.78
C ALA A 152 -11.57 29.99 -5.02
N THR A 153 -11.66 28.89 -5.78
CA THR A 153 -11.69 27.54 -5.22
C THR A 153 -10.29 27.08 -4.82
N TRP A 154 -9.31 27.42 -5.65
CA TRP A 154 -7.89 27.19 -5.39
C TRP A 154 -7.00 28.16 -6.16
N PHE A 155 -5.74 28.29 -5.67
CA PHE A 155 -4.66 28.95 -6.36
C PHE A 155 -3.54 27.94 -6.64
N GLU A 156 -3.01 27.93 -7.88
CA GLU A 156 -1.89 27.06 -8.25
C GLU A 156 -0.57 27.79 -8.03
N TRP A 157 0.31 27.17 -7.28
CA TRP A 157 1.64 27.65 -6.96
C TRP A 157 2.71 26.72 -7.56
N SER A 158 3.83 27.28 -7.95
CA SER A 158 5.03 26.55 -8.35
C SER A 158 6.24 26.98 -7.56
N ASN A 159 7.05 25.99 -7.18
CA ASN A 159 8.38 26.27 -6.65
C ASN A 159 9.25 26.94 -7.73
N VAL A 160 10.11 27.88 -7.29
CA VAL A 160 11.10 28.53 -8.11
C VAL A 160 12.49 28.21 -7.57
N VAL A 161 13.39 27.77 -8.44
CA VAL A 161 14.76 27.44 -8.09
C VAL A 161 15.75 28.22 -8.97
N VAL A 162 16.95 28.46 -8.45
CA VAL A 162 18.05 29.10 -9.22
C VAL A 162 18.83 27.98 -9.93
N CYS A 163 19.05 28.13 -11.22
CA CYS A 163 19.90 27.21 -11.97
C CYS A 163 21.28 27.11 -11.31
N PRO A 164 21.81 25.90 -11.02
CA PRO A 164 23.09 25.74 -10.31
C PRO A 164 24.32 26.16 -11.15
N MET A 165 24.17 26.25 -12.47
CA MET A 165 25.25 26.60 -13.37
C MET A 165 25.75 28.03 -13.15
N ASN A 166 27.03 28.21 -12.88
CA ASN A 166 27.63 29.50 -12.48
C ASN A 166 27.40 30.61 -13.48
N LEU A 167 27.39 30.30 -14.76
CA LEU A 167 27.21 31.30 -15.84
C LEU A 167 25.73 31.55 -16.18
N CYS A 168 24.79 30.75 -15.65
CA CYS A 168 23.36 30.87 -15.97
C CYS A 168 22.59 31.61 -14.87
N LYS A 169 22.56 31.05 -13.65
CA LYS A 169 21.83 31.60 -12.49
C LYS A 169 20.36 31.98 -12.77
N ALA A 170 19.75 31.48 -13.84
CA ALA A 170 18.37 31.78 -14.19
C ALA A 170 17.40 31.28 -13.07
N GLN A 171 16.36 32.06 -12.81
CA GLN A 171 15.26 31.63 -11.94
C GLN A 171 14.30 30.76 -12.76
N VAL A 172 14.13 29.51 -12.35
CA VAL A 172 13.37 28.50 -13.07
C VAL A 172 12.10 28.17 -12.32
N VAL A 173 10.96 28.48 -12.93
CA VAL A 173 9.62 28.06 -12.44
C VAL A 173 9.41 26.59 -12.83
N LEU A 174 9.34 25.70 -11.84
CA LEU A 174 9.36 24.24 -12.08
C LEU A 174 8.14 23.73 -12.84
N LYS A 175 6.99 24.40 -12.77
CA LYS A 175 5.80 24.08 -13.58
C LYS A 175 6.07 24.19 -15.09
N HIS A 176 6.86 25.15 -15.49
CA HIS A 176 7.17 25.46 -16.90
C HIS A 176 8.45 24.77 -17.39
N ALA A 177 9.25 24.21 -16.48
CA ALA A 177 10.46 23.50 -16.81
C ALA A 177 10.16 22.07 -17.31
N LYS A 178 10.87 21.64 -18.37
CA LYS A 178 10.77 20.28 -18.88
C LYS A 178 11.29 19.31 -17.81
N LYS A 179 10.45 18.37 -17.38
CA LYS A 179 10.83 17.29 -16.47
C LYS A 179 11.56 16.22 -17.27
N LEU A 180 12.80 15.94 -16.95
CA LEU A 180 13.62 14.92 -17.61
C LEU A 180 13.39 13.51 -17.01
N ARG A 181 13.31 13.44 -15.68
CA ARG A 181 13.03 12.23 -14.90
C ARG A 181 12.51 12.61 -13.52
N SER A 182 12.18 11.63 -12.69
CA SER A 182 11.71 11.91 -11.32
C SER A 182 12.74 12.79 -10.58
N GLY A 183 12.28 13.95 -10.06
CA GLY A 183 13.13 14.87 -9.29
C GLY A 183 14.15 15.66 -10.10
N VAL A 184 14.17 15.59 -11.45
CA VAL A 184 15.14 16.32 -12.29
C VAL A 184 14.42 17.07 -13.42
N TYR A 185 14.79 18.32 -13.58
CA TYR A 185 14.23 19.26 -14.55
C TYR A 185 15.34 19.82 -15.45
N GLN A 186 14.97 20.35 -16.61
CA GLN A 186 15.87 21.03 -17.52
C GLN A 186 15.75 22.53 -17.36
N CYS A 187 16.88 23.21 -17.22
CA CYS A 187 16.91 24.68 -17.27
C CYS A 187 16.42 25.18 -18.65
N PRO A 188 15.43 26.07 -18.72
CA PRO A 188 14.95 26.60 -20.00
C PRO A 188 16.01 27.42 -20.74
N GLU A 189 16.95 28.06 -20.02
CA GLU A 189 18.00 28.92 -20.61
C GLU A 189 19.18 28.08 -21.09
N CYS A 190 19.92 27.44 -20.17
CA CYS A 190 21.19 26.77 -20.50
C CYS A 190 21.05 25.28 -20.77
N LYS A 191 19.84 24.73 -20.72
CA LYS A 191 19.52 23.30 -20.95
C LYS A 191 20.14 22.31 -19.95
N SER A 192 20.89 22.74 -18.94
CA SER A 192 21.47 21.88 -17.92
C SER A 192 20.41 21.24 -17.04
N GLU A 193 20.75 20.11 -16.41
CA GLU A 193 19.89 19.44 -15.41
C GLU A 193 19.85 20.24 -14.11
N ILE A 194 18.66 20.26 -13.50
CA ILE A 194 18.40 20.86 -12.19
C ILE A 194 17.73 19.84 -11.30
N ALA A 195 18.36 19.48 -10.18
CA ALA A 195 17.73 18.77 -9.08
C ALA A 195 17.20 19.81 -8.06
N PRO A 196 15.89 20.01 -7.92
CA PRO A 196 15.34 21.09 -7.08
C PRO A 196 15.76 21.01 -5.60
N ILE A 197 16.08 19.82 -5.10
CA ILE A 197 16.51 19.60 -3.72
C ILE A 197 17.92 20.17 -3.45
N GLU A 198 18.78 20.23 -4.48
CA GLU A 198 20.15 20.73 -4.40
C GLU A 198 20.25 22.18 -4.84
N ALA A 199 19.23 22.67 -5.53
CA ALA A 199 19.19 24.02 -6.07
C ALA A 199 18.72 25.05 -5.02
N GLN A 200 19.28 26.28 -5.09
CA GLN A 200 18.81 27.37 -4.24
C GLN A 200 17.32 27.65 -4.52
N ARG A 201 16.48 27.50 -3.52
CA ARG A 201 15.04 27.83 -3.62
C ARG A 201 14.84 29.35 -3.47
N ARG A 202 13.88 29.87 -4.22
CA ARG A 202 13.32 31.21 -4.12
C ARG A 202 11.89 31.15 -3.64
N ASP A 203 11.26 32.34 -3.48
CA ASP A 203 9.82 32.41 -3.18
C ASP A 203 9.01 31.74 -4.28
N ASP A 204 7.97 30.99 -3.87
CA ASP A 204 7.07 30.33 -4.81
C ASP A 204 6.28 31.37 -5.60
N VAL A 205 5.95 31.05 -6.84
CA VAL A 205 5.19 31.92 -7.74
C VAL A 205 3.74 31.43 -7.88
N LEU A 206 2.80 32.36 -7.79
CA LEU A 206 1.38 32.14 -8.06
C LEU A 206 1.15 32.15 -9.57
N LEU A 207 0.57 31.05 -10.10
CA LEU A 207 0.42 30.85 -11.54
C LEU A 207 -1.01 31.00 -12.02
N ARG A 208 -1.94 30.27 -11.44
CA ARG A 208 -3.34 30.20 -11.91
C ARG A 208 -4.32 30.22 -10.75
N VAL A 209 -5.55 30.57 -11.07
CA VAL A 209 -6.66 30.65 -10.13
C VAL A 209 -7.88 29.96 -10.74
N LYS A 210 -8.49 29.02 -10.04
CA LYS A 210 -9.82 28.51 -10.35
C LYS A 210 -10.85 29.29 -9.55
N PHE A 211 -11.82 29.86 -10.23
CA PHE A 211 -12.77 30.78 -9.60
C PHE A 211 -14.24 30.54 -10.04
N ALA A 212 -15.13 31.08 -9.25
CA ALA A 212 -16.54 31.29 -9.59
C ALA A 212 -16.91 32.74 -9.28
N CYS A 213 -17.60 33.40 -10.22
CA CYS A 213 -18.03 34.77 -10.04
C CYS A 213 -19.53 34.83 -9.66
N PRO A 214 -19.90 35.37 -8.49
CA PRO A 214 -21.29 35.42 -8.07
C PRO A 214 -22.11 36.46 -8.84
N ARG A 215 -21.43 37.41 -9.54
CA ARG A 215 -22.12 38.46 -10.27
C ARG A 215 -22.56 38.07 -11.68
N CYS A 216 -21.73 37.35 -12.44
CA CYS A 216 -22.00 36.96 -13.83
C CYS A 216 -22.00 35.47 -14.06
N GLU A 217 -21.96 34.67 -12.98
CA GLU A 217 -21.97 33.20 -12.95
C GLU A 217 -20.83 32.53 -13.72
N GLU A 218 -19.84 33.31 -14.19
CA GLU A 218 -18.65 32.80 -14.88
C GLU A 218 -17.85 31.89 -13.93
N LYS A 219 -17.48 30.71 -14.41
CA LYS A 219 -16.68 29.74 -13.69
C LYS A 219 -15.57 29.26 -14.62
N GLY A 220 -14.36 29.13 -14.10
CA GLY A 220 -13.24 28.63 -14.89
C GLY A 220 -11.89 28.84 -14.23
N GLU A 221 -10.86 28.75 -15.04
CA GLU A 221 -9.48 29.02 -14.63
C GLU A 221 -8.97 30.28 -15.36
N LYS A 222 -8.13 31.05 -14.67
CA LYS A 222 -7.43 32.19 -15.23
C LYS A 222 -5.98 32.19 -14.77
N GLU A 223 -5.09 32.83 -15.52
CA GLU A 223 -3.76 33.18 -15.04
C GLU A 223 -3.89 34.15 -13.86
N ALA A 224 -2.99 34.00 -12.88
CA ALA A 224 -2.93 34.90 -11.74
C ALA A 224 -2.49 36.29 -12.22
N ASP A 225 -3.20 37.32 -11.80
CA ASP A 225 -2.87 38.71 -12.16
C ASP A 225 -2.26 39.49 -10.97
N GLU A 226 -1.92 40.73 -11.25
CA GLU A 226 -1.33 41.62 -10.23
C GLU A 226 -2.27 41.88 -9.04
N PHE A 227 -3.59 41.80 -9.24
CA PHE A 227 -4.57 41.90 -8.17
C PHE A 227 -4.40 40.73 -7.16
N ASP A 228 -4.25 39.50 -7.69
CA ASP A 228 -4.08 38.30 -6.89
C ASP A 228 -2.79 38.35 -6.05
N VAL A 229 -1.68 38.80 -6.69
CA VAL A 229 -0.38 38.92 -6.03
C VAL A 229 -0.37 40.00 -4.96
N ARG A 230 -0.93 41.19 -5.26
CA ARG A 230 -1.05 42.28 -4.28
C ARG A 230 -1.90 41.89 -3.08
N ARG A 231 -3.01 41.20 -3.35
CA ARG A 231 -3.90 40.69 -2.31
C ARG A 231 -3.20 39.67 -1.41
N TYR A 232 -2.49 38.71 -1.97
CA TYR A 232 -1.70 37.74 -1.22
C TYR A 232 -0.67 38.42 -0.30
N ARG A 233 0.09 39.40 -0.80
CA ARG A 233 1.05 40.16 0.02
C ARG A 233 0.39 40.91 1.17
N ARG A 234 -0.81 41.50 0.95
CA ARG A 234 -1.59 42.17 1.99
C ARG A 234 -2.00 41.19 3.07
N ILE A 235 -2.48 39.97 2.66
CA ILE A 235 -2.88 38.89 3.59
C ILE A 235 -1.68 38.46 4.43
N ALA A 236 -0.51 38.25 3.84
CA ALA A 236 0.70 37.88 4.54
C ALA A 236 1.13 38.94 5.59
N LYS A 237 1.00 40.24 5.24
CA LYS A 237 1.25 41.35 6.16
C LYS A 237 0.24 41.35 7.32
N ASN A 238 -1.04 41.14 7.05
CA ASN A 238 -2.10 41.08 8.05
C ASN A 238 -1.90 39.90 9.01
N LEU A 239 -1.58 38.72 8.50
CA LEU A 239 -1.24 37.55 9.32
C LEU A 239 -0.12 37.87 10.30
N ARG A 240 0.99 38.45 9.85
CA ARG A 240 2.11 38.85 10.73
C ARG A 240 1.65 39.77 11.83
N ALA A 241 0.88 40.82 11.51
CA ALA A 241 0.37 41.78 12.48
C ALA A 241 -0.56 41.13 13.51
N THR A 242 -1.49 40.26 13.07
CA THR A 242 -2.47 39.61 13.98
C THR A 242 -1.84 38.54 14.88
N VAL A 243 -0.82 37.84 14.42
CA VAL A 243 -0.07 36.86 15.20
C VAL A 243 0.85 37.59 16.22
N THR A 244 1.55 38.64 15.79
CA THR A 244 2.40 39.45 16.71
C THR A 244 1.58 40.08 17.83
N LYS A 245 0.39 40.59 17.55
CA LYS A 245 -0.55 41.14 18.55
C LYS A 245 -1.22 40.07 19.40
N GLY A 246 -0.99 38.78 19.19
CA GLY A 246 -1.62 37.68 19.92
C GLY A 246 -3.12 37.49 19.63
N ILE A 247 -3.68 38.16 18.62
CA ILE A 247 -5.10 38.08 18.22
C ILE A 247 -5.43 36.72 17.68
N LEU A 248 -4.49 36.11 16.89
CA LEU A 248 -4.59 34.77 16.32
C LEU A 248 -3.44 33.91 16.80
N LYS A 249 -3.74 32.64 17.05
CA LYS A 249 -2.76 31.61 17.42
C LYS A 249 -2.53 30.67 16.25
N VAL A 250 -1.27 30.55 15.82
CA VAL A 250 -0.80 29.59 14.82
C VAL A 250 0.27 28.69 15.43
N PRO A 251 0.52 27.49 14.90
CA PRO A 251 1.60 26.63 15.39
C PRO A 251 2.95 27.35 15.39
N LYS A 252 3.68 27.28 16.50
CA LYS A 252 5.03 27.83 16.68
C LYS A 252 6.09 26.72 16.76
N GLU A 253 5.66 25.48 16.87
CA GLU A 253 6.49 24.32 17.07
C GLU A 253 7.40 24.10 15.87
N VAL A 254 8.68 23.83 16.17
CA VAL A 254 9.67 23.39 15.19
C VAL A 254 9.39 21.93 14.86
N ILE A 255 9.51 21.55 13.60
CA ILE A 255 9.47 20.15 13.19
C ILE A 255 10.72 19.47 13.79
N PRO A 256 10.56 18.38 14.58
CA PRO A 256 11.71 17.71 15.18
C PRO A 256 12.69 17.21 14.13
N ASP A 257 14.00 17.27 14.44
CA ASP A 257 15.00 16.54 13.66
C ASP A 257 14.87 15.05 13.99
N ALA A 258 14.17 14.33 13.12
CA ALA A 258 13.82 12.94 13.27
C ALA A 258 13.55 12.32 11.87
N ASP A 259 13.05 11.09 11.82
CA ASP A 259 12.89 10.36 10.56
C ASP A 259 12.12 11.13 9.48
N ARG A 260 10.96 11.73 9.84
CA ARG A 260 10.12 12.42 8.84
C ARG A 260 10.78 13.67 8.29
N GLN A 261 11.47 14.43 9.14
CA GLN A 261 12.23 15.61 8.69
C GLN A 261 13.32 15.20 7.70
N ARG A 262 14.04 14.10 8.00
CA ARG A 262 15.19 13.63 7.19
C ARG A 262 14.77 12.95 5.90
N ASP A 263 13.80 12.03 5.96
CA ASP A 263 13.27 11.34 4.77
C ASP A 263 12.68 12.31 3.75
N ASP A 264 11.94 13.32 4.23
CA ASP A 264 11.25 14.28 3.39
C ASP A 264 12.13 15.52 3.06
N ALA A 265 13.34 15.57 3.61
CA ALA A 265 14.32 16.65 3.44
C ALA A 265 13.73 18.04 3.72
N LEU A 266 12.93 18.17 4.79
CA LEU A 266 12.15 19.38 5.05
C LEU A 266 13.01 20.60 5.29
N TYR A 267 14.07 20.47 6.10
CA TYR A 267 14.98 21.60 6.40
C TYR A 267 15.71 22.08 5.17
N GLN A 268 16.09 21.17 4.26
CA GLN A 268 16.71 21.53 2.97
C GLN A 268 15.72 22.28 2.07
N LYS A 269 14.43 21.95 2.17
CA LYS A 269 13.35 22.65 1.45
C LYS A 269 12.90 23.94 2.14
N GLY A 270 13.56 24.37 3.23
CA GLY A 270 13.24 25.59 3.96
C GLY A 270 12.05 25.49 4.93
N ILE A 271 11.53 24.29 5.17
CA ILE A 271 10.41 24.01 6.08
C ILE A 271 10.99 23.67 7.45
N ARG A 272 10.87 24.59 8.41
CA ARG A 272 11.40 24.39 9.77
C ARG A 272 10.32 24.25 10.83
N HIS A 273 9.17 24.92 10.65
CA HIS A 273 8.06 24.89 11.58
C HIS A 273 6.82 24.27 10.94
N PHE A 274 5.92 23.70 11.69
CA PHE A 274 4.65 23.16 11.16
C PHE A 274 3.80 24.21 10.44
N ARG A 275 3.88 25.48 10.82
CA ARG A 275 3.22 26.60 10.12
C ARG A 275 3.74 26.79 8.70
N ASP A 276 5.01 26.42 8.41
CA ASP A 276 5.62 26.57 7.09
C ASP A 276 5.03 25.59 6.07
N LEU A 277 4.26 24.60 6.53
CA LEU A 277 3.46 23.70 5.69
C LEU A 277 2.17 24.34 5.14
N PHE A 278 1.96 25.63 5.38
CA PHE A 278 0.77 26.39 4.93
C PHE A 278 1.20 27.70 4.32
N THR A 279 0.49 28.10 3.25
CA THR A 279 0.63 29.46 2.76
C THR A 279 0.14 30.47 3.79
N PRO A 280 0.61 31.73 3.78
CA PRO A 280 0.08 32.77 4.66
C PRO A 280 -1.45 32.93 4.62
N ARG A 281 -2.08 32.78 3.44
CA ARG A 281 -3.53 32.82 3.28
C ARG A 281 -4.22 31.67 4.01
N ASN A 282 -3.79 30.45 3.77
CA ASN A 282 -4.37 29.28 4.41
C ASN A 282 -4.04 29.22 5.91
N LEU A 283 -2.86 29.69 6.32
CA LEU A 283 -2.52 29.81 7.75
C LEU A 283 -3.46 30.79 8.45
N LEU A 284 -3.78 31.95 7.84
CA LEU A 284 -4.76 32.91 8.34
C LEU A 284 -6.18 32.33 8.36
N GLY A 285 -6.61 31.71 7.26
CA GLY A 285 -7.95 31.11 7.15
C GLY A 285 -8.19 30.01 8.17
N ASN A 286 -7.22 29.09 8.35
CA ASN A 286 -7.28 28.04 9.36
C ASN A 286 -7.28 28.60 10.79
N ALA A 287 -6.50 29.66 11.07
CA ALA A 287 -6.47 30.29 12.39
C ALA A 287 -7.80 31.01 12.72
N LEU A 288 -8.43 31.66 11.73
CA LEU A 288 -9.75 32.27 11.88
C LEU A 288 -10.82 31.22 12.12
N LEU A 289 -10.84 30.14 11.34
CA LEU A 289 -11.77 29.02 11.50
C LEU A 289 -11.64 28.38 12.88
N LYS A 290 -10.43 28.06 13.30
CA LYS A 290 -10.18 27.50 14.64
C LYS A 290 -10.66 28.45 15.73
N LYS A 291 -10.38 29.76 15.62
CA LYS A 291 -10.82 30.76 16.59
C LYS A 291 -12.35 30.81 16.69
N ALA A 292 -13.05 30.76 15.56
CA ALA A 292 -14.52 30.77 15.52
C ALA A 292 -15.09 29.50 16.17
N ILE A 293 -14.59 28.32 15.87
CA ILE A 293 -15.02 27.05 16.49
C ILE A 293 -14.87 27.10 18.02
N LEU A 294 -13.78 27.70 18.51
CA LEU A 294 -13.52 27.78 19.96
C LEU A 294 -14.33 28.89 20.66
N ALA A 295 -14.73 29.94 19.91
CA ALA A 295 -15.50 31.07 20.46
C ALA A 295 -17.02 30.83 20.42
N THR A 296 -17.52 29.96 19.51
CA THR A 296 -18.94 29.64 19.40
C THR A 296 -19.37 28.70 20.54
N GLU A 297 -20.48 28.95 21.14
CA GLU A 297 -21.06 28.07 22.16
C GLU A 297 -21.70 26.86 21.53
N PHE A 298 -21.05 25.70 21.71
CA PHE A 298 -21.53 24.41 21.27
C PHE A 298 -21.57 23.44 22.47
N PRO A 299 -22.48 22.43 22.45
CA PRO A 299 -22.33 21.23 23.26
C PRO A 299 -20.96 20.57 23.03
N ASN A 300 -20.40 19.97 24.07
CA ASN A 300 -19.04 19.44 23.99
C ASN A 300 -18.84 18.40 22.88
N ASP A 301 -19.78 17.48 22.68
CA ASP A 301 -19.81 16.48 21.62
C ASP A 301 -19.82 17.13 20.22
N VAL A 302 -20.65 18.15 20.04
CA VAL A 302 -20.72 18.91 18.77
C VAL A 302 -19.42 19.67 18.53
N ARG A 303 -18.87 20.30 19.58
CA ARG A 303 -17.56 21.02 19.48
C ARG A 303 -16.44 20.09 19.11
N GLU A 304 -16.36 18.89 19.70
CA GLU A 304 -15.36 17.88 19.34
C GLU A 304 -15.45 17.50 17.87
N LEU A 305 -16.66 17.35 17.29
CA LEU A 305 -16.85 17.02 15.87
C LEU A 305 -16.52 18.20 14.94
N MET A 306 -16.76 19.46 15.36
CA MET A 306 -16.29 20.63 14.61
C MET A 306 -14.76 20.71 14.61
N ILE A 307 -14.12 20.40 15.73
CA ILE A 307 -12.65 20.30 15.83
C ILE A 307 -12.11 19.15 14.97
N LEU A 308 -12.78 17.99 14.92
CA LEU A 308 -12.42 16.89 14.02
C LEU A 308 -12.51 17.31 12.56
N THR A 309 -13.59 18.00 12.16
CA THR A 309 -13.80 18.53 10.81
C THR A 309 -12.68 19.52 10.43
N PHE A 310 -12.35 20.44 11.35
CA PHE A 310 -11.22 21.36 11.19
C PHE A 310 -9.91 20.60 10.99
N SER A 311 -9.63 19.66 11.86
CA SER A 311 -8.41 18.84 11.79
C SER A 311 -8.32 18.08 10.46
N ALA A 312 -9.43 17.47 9.99
CA ALA A 312 -9.50 16.81 8.70
C ALA A 312 -9.28 17.77 7.51
N THR A 313 -9.61 19.04 7.66
CA THR A 313 -9.43 20.09 6.63
C THR A 313 -7.95 20.45 6.44
N LEU A 314 -7.13 20.39 7.48
CA LEU A 314 -5.72 20.78 7.44
C LEU A 314 -4.91 20.07 6.38
N ALA A 315 -5.18 18.78 6.15
CA ALA A 315 -4.49 17.99 5.13
C ALA A 315 -4.73 18.50 3.70
N TRP A 316 -5.88 19.14 3.45
CA TRP A 316 -6.28 19.69 2.16
C TRP A 316 -5.86 21.14 1.97
N THR A 317 -5.63 21.85 3.06
CA THR A 317 -5.26 23.27 3.05
C THR A 317 -3.76 23.50 3.25
N SER A 318 -2.97 22.43 3.33
CA SER A 318 -1.51 22.47 3.36
C SER A 318 -0.90 22.55 1.96
N ILE A 319 0.36 22.96 1.87
CA ILE A 319 1.15 22.95 0.62
C ILE A 319 1.52 21.53 0.15
N MET A 320 1.12 20.50 0.90
CA MET A 320 1.23 19.09 0.51
C MET A 320 0.10 18.65 -0.44
N THR A 321 -0.82 19.53 -0.79
CA THR A 321 -1.91 19.27 -1.74
C THR A 321 -1.38 19.35 -3.17
N SER A 322 -1.37 18.22 -3.89
CA SER A 322 -0.85 18.14 -5.25
C SER A 322 -1.71 18.89 -6.27
N SER A 323 -1.14 19.19 -7.44
CA SER A 323 -1.84 19.80 -8.58
C SER A 323 -2.94 18.90 -9.19
N THR A 324 -3.08 17.67 -8.75
CA THR A 324 -4.21 16.78 -9.08
C THR A 324 -5.42 17.01 -8.17
N GLY A 325 -5.33 17.94 -7.21
CA GLY A 325 -6.41 18.28 -6.28
C GLY A 325 -6.57 17.30 -5.12
N HIS A 326 -5.65 16.36 -4.96
CA HIS A 326 -5.63 15.46 -3.82
C HIS A 326 -4.88 16.10 -2.65
N GLY A 327 -5.49 16.13 -1.47
CA GLY A 327 -4.85 16.56 -0.23
C GLY A 327 -3.73 15.60 0.17
N TRP A 328 -3.05 15.92 1.27
CA TRP A 328 -1.96 15.07 1.78
C TRP A 328 -2.40 13.61 1.98
N GLN A 329 -1.83 12.69 1.19
CA GLN A 329 -2.18 11.25 1.17
C GLN A 329 -1.01 10.31 1.49
N HIS A 330 0.23 10.82 1.52
CA HIS A 330 1.43 10.01 1.72
C HIS A 330 1.71 9.73 3.20
N HIS A 331 2.48 8.68 3.49
CA HIS A 331 3.01 8.39 4.83
C HIS A 331 4.28 9.19 5.14
N GLY A 332 4.38 10.41 4.61
CA GLY A 332 5.47 11.36 4.79
C GLY A 332 5.00 12.77 4.50
N TYR A 333 5.79 13.78 4.86
CA TYR A 333 5.51 15.19 4.57
C TYR A 333 5.98 15.53 3.14
N TRP A 334 5.40 14.83 2.17
CA TRP A 334 5.76 15.03 0.77
C TRP A 334 5.29 16.38 0.24
N LEU A 335 6.22 17.18 -0.25
CA LEU A 335 5.98 18.50 -0.82
C LEU A 335 6.09 18.44 -2.35
N PRO A 336 4.99 18.61 -3.09
CA PRO A 336 5.03 18.69 -4.54
C PRO A 336 5.68 20.00 -5.01
N ASN A 337 6.32 19.97 -6.17
CA ASN A 337 6.91 21.18 -6.79
C ASN A 337 5.84 22.13 -7.35
N VAL A 338 4.65 21.60 -7.61
CA VAL A 338 3.46 22.37 -7.99
C VAL A 338 2.32 21.94 -7.09
N TYR A 339 1.70 22.88 -6.39
CA TYR A 339 0.67 22.58 -5.41
C TYR A 339 -0.53 23.52 -5.50
N PHE A 340 -1.67 23.06 -4.99
CA PHE A 340 -2.88 23.86 -4.87
C PHE A 340 -3.06 24.40 -3.45
N GLU A 341 -3.22 25.72 -3.35
CA GLU A 341 -3.69 26.40 -2.16
C GLU A 341 -5.22 26.41 -2.17
N MET A 342 -5.82 25.42 -1.52
CA MET A 342 -7.27 25.22 -1.50
C MET A 342 -7.97 26.23 -0.58
N ASN A 343 -9.20 26.62 -0.93
CA ASN A 343 -10.02 27.49 -0.09
C ASN A 343 -10.42 26.78 1.21
N VAL A 344 -10.02 27.33 2.35
CA VAL A 344 -10.20 26.75 3.68
C VAL A 344 -11.68 26.51 4.00
N TRP A 345 -12.55 27.48 3.73
CA TRP A 345 -13.98 27.32 4.02
C TRP A 345 -14.61 26.23 3.16
N GLU A 346 -14.32 26.22 1.87
CA GLU A 346 -14.84 25.21 0.97
C GLU A 346 -14.37 23.80 1.35
N MET A 347 -13.10 23.64 1.78
CA MET A 347 -12.60 22.36 2.26
C MET A 347 -13.26 21.95 3.58
N PHE A 348 -13.48 22.87 4.50
CA PHE A 348 -14.18 22.60 5.76
C PHE A 348 -15.63 22.13 5.48
N ARG A 349 -16.38 22.84 4.61
CA ARG A 349 -17.73 22.47 4.19
C ARG A 349 -17.76 21.08 3.53
N GLN A 350 -16.77 20.79 2.66
CA GLN A 350 -16.64 19.49 2.01
C GLN A 350 -16.37 18.37 3.00
N ARG A 351 -15.52 18.61 3.99
CA ARG A 351 -15.21 17.62 5.04
C ARG A 351 -16.38 17.43 6.02
N PHE A 352 -17.21 18.45 6.21
CA PHE A 352 -18.40 18.34 7.05
C PHE A 352 -19.54 17.56 6.38
N ALA A 353 -20.01 18.00 5.22
CA ALA A 353 -21.24 17.47 4.62
C ALA A 353 -21.20 17.19 3.11
N LYS A 354 -20.30 17.84 2.34
CA LYS A 354 -20.28 17.77 0.89
C LYS A 354 -19.34 16.67 0.39
N GLY A 355 -19.89 15.62 -0.20
CA GLY A 355 -19.07 14.52 -0.76
C GLY A 355 -19.31 13.17 -0.10
N GLN A 356 -18.51 12.18 -0.46
CA GLN A 356 -18.68 10.80 0.05
C GLN A 356 -17.99 10.54 1.40
N SER A 357 -16.95 11.29 1.71
CA SER A 357 -16.13 11.10 2.90
C SER A 357 -16.29 12.29 3.85
N THR A 358 -17.39 12.33 4.60
CA THR A 358 -17.74 13.46 5.46
C THR A 358 -17.98 13.05 6.91
N VAL A 359 -17.81 14.02 7.81
CA VAL A 359 -18.08 13.81 9.25
C VAL A 359 -19.56 13.50 9.46
N LEU A 360 -20.46 14.19 8.74
CA LEU A 360 -21.89 13.96 8.87
C LEU A 360 -22.31 12.53 8.47
N LYS A 361 -21.84 12.04 7.31
CA LYS A 361 -22.13 10.66 6.87
C LYS A 361 -21.52 9.63 7.81
N GLY A 362 -20.32 9.89 8.34
CA GLY A 362 -19.71 9.02 9.34
C GLY A 362 -20.53 8.94 10.61
N LYS A 363 -21.10 10.06 11.06
CA LYS A 363 -21.97 10.09 12.24
C LYS A 363 -23.36 9.49 11.99
N GLU A 364 -23.92 9.65 10.80
CA GLU A 364 -25.13 8.95 10.38
C GLU A 364 -24.92 7.42 10.41
N TYR A 365 -23.77 6.95 9.90
CA TYR A 365 -23.39 5.54 9.97
C TYR A 365 -23.21 5.08 11.42
N SER A 366 -22.43 5.79 12.23
CA SER A 366 -22.19 5.44 13.64
C SER A 366 -23.50 5.40 14.44
N LYS A 367 -24.42 6.36 14.23
CA LYS A 367 -25.74 6.38 14.86
C LYS A 367 -26.57 5.15 14.49
N LYS A 368 -26.54 4.73 13.21
CA LYS A 368 -27.28 3.56 12.73
C LYS A 368 -26.72 2.25 13.28
N GLU A 369 -25.40 2.07 13.26
CA GLU A 369 -24.75 0.79 13.53
C GLU A 369 -24.41 0.58 15.02
N ILE A 370 -24.07 1.64 15.75
CA ILE A 370 -23.69 1.59 17.15
C ILE A 370 -24.80 2.19 18.04
N GLY A 371 -25.29 3.39 17.67
CA GLY A 371 -26.32 4.11 18.42
C GLY A 371 -25.92 4.41 19.86
N ASP A 372 -26.88 4.28 20.78
CA ASP A 372 -26.71 4.57 22.20
C ASP A 372 -25.93 3.47 22.96
N PHE A 373 -25.54 2.39 22.27
CA PHE A 373 -24.66 1.36 22.87
C PHE A 373 -23.27 1.95 23.20
N SER A 374 -22.79 2.97 22.48
CA SER A 374 -21.52 3.64 22.79
C SER A 374 -21.66 4.56 23.98
N GLN A 375 -21.29 4.07 25.15
CA GLN A 375 -21.29 4.84 26.42
C GLN A 375 -19.89 4.88 27.01
N PHE A 376 -19.32 6.08 27.15
CA PHE A 376 -17.95 6.23 27.64
C PHE A 376 -17.83 6.01 29.13
N ALA A 377 -16.95 5.08 29.51
CA ALA A 377 -16.49 4.89 30.87
C ALA A 377 -15.31 5.84 31.19
N VAL A 378 -15.21 6.27 32.43
CA VAL A 378 -14.07 7.08 32.90
C VAL A 378 -12.93 6.21 33.42
N ASP A 379 -13.23 5.01 33.89
CA ASP A 379 -12.28 4.00 34.36
C ASP A 379 -12.85 2.58 34.13
N TYR A 380 -12.10 1.58 34.55
CA TYR A 380 -12.53 0.17 34.40
C TYR A 380 -13.74 -0.19 35.27
N ALA A 381 -13.88 0.42 36.45
CA ALA A 381 -15.03 0.14 37.31
C ALA A 381 -16.34 0.63 36.67
N ASP A 382 -16.29 1.81 36.04
CA ASP A 382 -17.42 2.38 35.30
C ASP A 382 -17.76 1.57 34.00
N LEU A 383 -16.79 0.87 33.41
CA LEU A 383 -17.02 -0.02 32.24
C LEU A 383 -17.98 -1.17 32.55
N ARG A 384 -18.23 -1.53 33.81
CA ARG A 384 -19.26 -2.52 34.17
C ARG A 384 -20.64 -2.09 33.67
N ALA A 385 -20.98 -0.81 33.85
CA ALA A 385 -22.26 -0.23 33.44
C ALA A 385 -22.22 0.44 32.06
N LYS A 386 -21.05 0.56 31.46
CA LYS A 386 -20.81 1.23 30.15
C LYS A 386 -20.07 0.32 29.18
N THR A 387 -19.78 0.83 27.99
CA THR A 387 -19.33 -0.03 26.90
C THR A 387 -18.00 0.37 26.26
N CYS A 388 -17.51 1.59 26.50
CA CYS A 388 -16.31 2.09 25.83
C CYS A 388 -15.38 2.83 26.79
N LEU A 389 -14.14 2.36 26.94
CA LEU A 389 -13.09 3.03 27.72
C LEU A 389 -11.91 3.38 26.80
N LEU A 390 -11.56 4.65 26.70
CA LEU A 390 -10.45 5.15 25.90
C LEU A 390 -9.38 5.75 26.79
N ILE A 391 -8.13 5.31 26.63
CA ILE A 391 -7.01 5.67 27.50
C ILE A 391 -5.86 6.24 26.67
N ASN A 392 -5.49 7.49 26.91
CA ASN A 392 -4.35 8.12 26.23
C ASN A 392 -3.08 7.97 27.06
N GLN A 393 -2.37 6.87 26.89
CA GLN A 393 -1.06 6.60 27.49
C GLN A 393 -0.33 5.46 26.77
N SER A 394 0.92 5.20 27.18
CA SER A 394 1.64 4.02 26.74
C SER A 394 1.04 2.75 27.35
N SER A 395 0.91 1.72 26.55
CA SER A 395 0.37 0.41 26.97
C SER A 395 1.39 -0.45 27.74
N ASP A 396 2.60 0.06 28.00
CA ASP A 396 3.60 -0.60 28.85
C ASP A 396 3.23 -0.65 30.34
N ARG A 397 2.15 0.05 30.71
CA ARG A 397 1.53 0.03 32.04
C ARG A 397 0.08 0.43 31.96
N LEU A 398 -0.83 -0.55 32.03
CA LEU A 398 -2.27 -0.31 31.87
C LEU A 398 -2.95 -0.07 33.23
N PRO A 399 -3.81 0.98 33.37
CA PRO A 399 -4.58 1.22 34.57
C PRO A 399 -5.83 0.30 34.62
N LEU A 400 -5.62 -0.98 34.40
CA LEU A 400 -6.64 -2.02 34.37
C LEU A 400 -6.30 -3.07 35.43
N PRO A 401 -7.29 -3.72 36.07
CA PRO A 401 -7.04 -4.83 36.97
C PRO A 401 -6.51 -6.05 36.20
N GLN A 402 -6.11 -7.07 36.92
CA GLN A 402 -5.81 -8.38 36.32
C GLN A 402 -7.08 -8.95 35.70
N GLU A 403 -6.92 -9.66 34.58
CA GLU A 403 -7.99 -10.36 33.93
C GLU A 403 -9.20 -9.50 33.52
N ALA A 404 -8.93 -8.23 33.20
CA ALA A 404 -9.93 -7.23 32.80
C ALA A 404 -10.51 -7.46 31.39
N ALA A 405 -9.79 -8.15 30.49
CA ALA A 405 -10.17 -8.35 29.10
C ALA A 405 -10.40 -9.83 28.77
N ASP A 406 -11.42 -10.11 27.97
CA ASP A 406 -11.70 -11.44 27.46
C ASP A 406 -10.81 -11.81 26.27
N VAL A 407 -10.56 -10.83 25.39
CA VAL A 407 -9.77 -10.98 24.17
C VAL A 407 -8.99 -9.70 23.89
N ILE A 408 -7.79 -9.83 23.34
CA ILE A 408 -7.01 -8.73 22.78
C ILE A 408 -7.01 -8.87 21.26
N ILE A 409 -7.44 -7.82 20.55
CA ILE A 409 -7.40 -7.74 19.08
C ILE A 409 -6.75 -6.42 18.70
N THR A 410 -5.64 -6.48 17.96
CA THR A 410 -4.80 -5.31 17.76
C THR A 410 -4.00 -5.34 16.46
N ASP A 411 -3.46 -4.18 16.09
CA ASP A 411 -2.53 -3.96 14.97
C ASP A 411 -1.29 -3.20 15.49
N PRO A 412 -0.27 -3.89 16.03
CA PRO A 412 0.91 -3.24 16.59
C PRO A 412 1.72 -2.54 15.50
N PRO A 413 2.55 -1.54 15.83
CA PRO A 413 3.46 -0.92 14.86
C PRO A 413 4.42 -1.94 14.23
N PHE A 414 4.66 -1.83 12.91
CA PHE A 414 5.49 -2.76 12.15
C PHE A 414 6.94 -2.27 12.01
N GLY A 415 7.68 -2.24 13.10
CA GLY A 415 9.05 -1.75 13.11
C GLY A 415 9.14 -0.27 12.70
N GLY A 416 9.91 0.03 11.63
CA GLY A 416 10.13 1.39 11.13
C GLY A 416 9.22 1.83 9.98
N ASN A 417 8.15 1.09 9.66
CA ASN A 417 7.34 1.38 8.47
C ASN A 417 6.61 2.72 8.55
N VAL A 418 6.05 3.08 9.71
CA VAL A 418 5.30 4.32 9.93
C VAL A 418 5.73 4.98 11.24
N GLN A 419 6.08 6.26 11.19
CA GLN A 419 6.42 7.09 12.35
C GLN A 419 5.16 7.83 12.82
N TYR A 420 4.28 7.14 13.57
CA TYR A 420 2.94 7.61 13.89
C TYR A 420 2.92 8.91 14.67
N ALA A 421 3.79 9.04 15.68
CA ALA A 421 3.89 10.27 16.48
C ALA A 421 4.31 11.47 15.63
N GLU A 422 5.39 11.32 14.84
CA GLU A 422 5.91 12.40 13.99
C GLU A 422 4.86 12.88 12.98
N LEU A 423 4.12 11.95 12.36
CA LEU A 423 3.06 12.29 11.41
C LEU A 423 1.86 12.96 12.10
N SER A 424 1.55 12.58 13.34
CA SER A 424 0.43 13.14 14.10
C SER A 424 0.70 14.54 14.62
N TYR A 425 1.96 14.94 14.78
CA TYR A 425 2.32 16.30 15.17
C TYR A 425 1.73 17.36 14.23
N PHE A 426 1.54 17.03 12.95
CA PHE A 426 0.88 17.91 11.97
C PHE A 426 -0.50 18.41 12.47
N TRP A 427 -1.27 17.56 13.12
CA TRP A 427 -2.58 17.92 13.68
C TRP A 427 -2.50 18.42 15.13
N THR A 428 -1.72 17.73 15.97
CA THR A 428 -1.69 18.02 17.40
C THR A 428 -1.14 19.40 17.72
N VAL A 429 -0.22 19.95 16.92
CA VAL A 429 0.28 21.33 17.10
C VAL A 429 -0.81 22.37 16.83
N TRP A 430 -1.73 22.12 15.92
CA TRP A 430 -2.90 22.96 15.70
C TRP A 430 -3.92 22.84 16.85
N LEU A 431 -4.02 21.67 17.44
CA LEU A 431 -4.97 21.38 18.52
C LEU A 431 -4.39 21.61 19.92
N LYS A 432 -3.17 22.14 20.03
CA LYS A 432 -2.52 22.46 21.30
C LYS A 432 -3.41 23.33 22.19
N GLY A 433 -3.62 22.89 23.43
CA GLY A 433 -4.49 23.53 24.40
C GLY A 433 -5.99 23.32 24.16
N VAL A 434 -6.35 22.53 23.16
CA VAL A 434 -7.72 22.08 22.90
C VAL A 434 -7.83 20.63 23.34
N LEU A 435 -8.87 20.25 24.03
CA LEU A 435 -9.10 18.88 24.52
C LEU A 435 -7.92 18.32 25.36
N GLY A 436 -7.17 19.18 26.04
CA GLY A 436 -6.00 18.78 26.82
C GLY A 436 -4.74 18.43 25.99
N LEU A 437 -4.76 18.58 24.68
CA LEU A 437 -3.65 18.22 23.80
C LEU A 437 -2.43 19.14 24.01
N LYS A 438 -1.22 18.54 24.08
CA LYS A 438 0.05 19.23 24.35
C LYS A 438 0.78 19.76 23.09
N GLY A 439 0.31 19.43 21.90
CA GLY A 439 1.02 19.73 20.66
C GLY A 439 2.01 18.60 20.32
N ILE A 440 3.32 18.86 20.46
CA ILE A 440 4.32 17.79 20.43
C ILE A 440 4.26 17.06 21.76
N PHE A 441 4.01 15.75 21.72
CA PHE A 441 3.93 14.90 22.91
C PHE A 441 5.16 13.97 22.98
N ASP A 442 5.42 13.43 24.18
CA ASP A 442 6.50 12.50 24.41
C ASP A 442 6.23 11.17 23.67
N ASN A 443 7.09 10.85 22.73
CA ASN A 443 7.04 9.61 21.96
C ASN A 443 8.15 8.62 22.34
N SER A 444 8.85 8.83 23.45
CA SER A 444 9.96 7.95 23.89
C SER A 444 9.55 6.50 24.10
N LYS A 445 8.26 6.26 24.43
CA LYS A 445 7.66 4.93 24.60
C LYS A 445 6.90 4.41 23.38
N GLU A 446 7.03 5.05 22.25
CA GLU A 446 6.45 4.56 21.01
C GLU A 446 7.17 3.27 20.57
N ALA A 447 6.42 2.19 20.35
CA ALA A 447 6.98 0.89 19.96
C ALA A 447 7.29 0.85 18.46
N VAL A 448 8.22 1.69 18.03
CA VAL A 448 8.71 1.76 16.64
C VAL A 448 10.22 1.70 16.59
N GLN A 449 10.76 1.45 15.40
CA GLN A 449 12.18 1.59 15.09
C GLN A 449 12.40 2.78 14.18
N THR A 450 13.41 3.60 14.44
CA THR A 450 13.77 4.71 13.56
C THR A 450 14.66 4.21 12.42
N ARG A 451 14.56 4.88 11.27
CA ARG A 451 15.33 4.57 10.06
C ARG A 451 16.66 5.29 10.01
N HIS A 452 16.72 6.46 10.60
CA HIS A 452 17.94 7.25 10.73
C HIS A 452 18.48 7.18 12.16
N THR A 453 19.76 7.46 12.29
CA THR A 453 20.49 7.49 13.56
C THR A 453 21.04 8.89 13.84
N GLY A 454 21.51 9.12 15.07
CA GLY A 454 22.19 10.35 15.46
C GLY A 454 21.25 11.53 15.76
N PHE A 455 20.06 11.25 16.33
CA PHE A 455 19.16 12.26 16.87
C PHE A 455 18.55 11.84 18.22
N PRO A 456 18.09 12.82 19.05
CA PRO A 456 17.73 12.55 20.45
C PRO A 456 16.62 11.52 20.67
N THR A 457 15.71 11.37 19.69
CA THR A 457 14.56 10.44 19.76
C THR A 457 14.78 9.17 18.97
N GLU A 458 16.05 8.80 18.70
CA GLU A 458 16.41 7.57 18.03
C GLU A 458 15.90 6.34 18.79
N LYS A 459 15.33 5.37 18.05
CA LYS A 459 14.80 4.11 18.57
C LYS A 459 15.40 2.95 17.81
N SER A 460 16.22 2.16 18.51
CA SER A 460 16.88 0.98 17.92
C SER A 460 15.92 -0.21 17.81
N ALA A 461 16.35 -1.27 17.10
CA ALA A 461 15.63 -2.55 17.07
C ALA A 461 15.46 -3.14 18.49
N LYS A 462 16.45 -2.95 19.38
CA LYS A 462 16.37 -3.36 20.79
C LYS A 462 15.29 -2.58 21.55
N HIS A 463 15.15 -1.27 21.29
CA HIS A 463 14.08 -0.46 21.87
C HIS A 463 12.70 -0.99 21.44
N TYR A 464 12.53 -1.28 20.14
CA TYR A 464 11.29 -1.81 19.59
C TYR A 464 10.89 -3.13 20.27
N GLU A 465 11.82 -4.10 20.34
CA GLU A 465 11.58 -5.38 20.99
C GLU A 465 11.24 -5.24 22.48
N GLU A 466 11.99 -4.42 23.22
CA GLU A 466 11.77 -4.21 24.65
C GLU A 466 10.43 -3.51 24.93
N MET A 467 10.04 -2.55 24.11
CA MET A 467 8.72 -1.90 24.22
C MET A 467 7.58 -2.88 23.95
N LEU A 468 7.68 -3.69 22.88
CA LEU A 468 6.70 -4.74 22.62
C LEU A 468 6.62 -5.73 23.79
N TYR A 469 7.76 -6.16 24.36
CA TYR A 469 7.78 -7.05 25.53
C TYR A 469 7.04 -6.46 26.74
N ARG A 470 7.30 -5.19 27.08
CA ARG A 470 6.63 -4.52 28.19
C ARG A 470 5.13 -4.41 27.97
N ILE A 471 4.73 -4.06 26.76
CA ILE A 471 3.31 -3.94 26.40
C ILE A 471 2.65 -5.33 26.44
N PHE A 472 3.26 -6.36 25.87
CA PHE A 472 2.70 -7.72 25.90
C PHE A 472 2.67 -8.31 27.30
N LYS A 473 3.63 -7.97 28.17
CA LYS A 473 3.59 -8.34 29.60
C LYS A 473 2.36 -7.76 30.28
N GLU A 474 2.02 -6.49 30.03
CA GLU A 474 0.79 -5.88 30.52
C GLU A 474 -0.46 -6.50 29.89
N CYS A 475 -0.43 -6.77 28.58
CA CYS A 475 -1.48 -7.50 27.89
C CYS A 475 -1.76 -8.86 28.56
N ARG A 476 -0.70 -9.62 28.89
CA ARG A 476 -0.86 -10.91 29.61
C ARG A 476 -1.48 -10.72 30.99
N ARG A 477 -1.07 -9.69 31.74
CA ARG A 477 -1.63 -9.42 33.06
C ARG A 477 -3.14 -9.15 33.02
N VAL A 478 -3.59 -8.38 32.05
CA VAL A 478 -4.99 -7.95 31.92
C VAL A 478 -5.87 -8.90 31.14
N LEU A 479 -5.32 -9.84 30.38
CA LEU A 479 -6.07 -10.84 29.62
C LEU A 479 -6.47 -12.00 30.55
N LYS A 480 -7.71 -12.49 30.46
CA LYS A 480 -8.17 -13.65 31.21
C LYS A 480 -7.36 -14.93 30.89
N PRO A 481 -7.29 -15.91 31.81
CA PRO A 481 -6.66 -17.20 31.53
C PRO A 481 -7.22 -17.84 30.24
N ASN A 482 -6.34 -18.51 29.49
CA ASN A 482 -6.68 -19.11 28.20
C ASN A 482 -7.22 -18.13 27.15
N GLY A 483 -7.15 -16.83 27.41
CA GLY A 483 -7.55 -15.77 26.46
C GLY A 483 -6.60 -15.68 25.27
N TRP A 484 -7.09 -15.08 24.20
CA TRP A 484 -6.38 -14.88 22.93
C TRP A 484 -5.88 -13.45 22.79
N MET A 485 -4.64 -13.31 22.32
CA MET A 485 -4.11 -12.08 21.75
C MET A 485 -3.96 -12.28 20.25
N VAL A 486 -4.82 -11.63 19.47
CA VAL A 486 -4.89 -11.75 18.03
C VAL A 486 -4.42 -10.44 17.41
N MET A 487 -3.48 -10.52 16.47
CA MET A 487 -2.93 -9.34 15.84
C MET A 487 -2.71 -9.51 14.34
N THR A 488 -2.86 -8.42 13.60
CA THR A 488 -2.36 -8.33 12.23
C THR A 488 -0.90 -7.94 12.25
N PHE A 489 -0.10 -8.48 11.33
CA PHE A 489 1.31 -8.13 11.23
C PHE A 489 1.85 -8.29 9.81
N HIS A 490 2.74 -7.36 9.42
CA HIS A 490 3.37 -7.35 8.13
C HIS A 490 4.71 -6.60 8.18
N ASN A 491 5.79 -7.26 7.81
CA ASN A 491 7.08 -6.60 7.61
C ASN A 491 7.94 -7.40 6.63
N ARG A 492 8.83 -6.73 5.92
CA ARG A 492 9.83 -7.36 5.05
C ARG A 492 11.05 -7.85 5.82
N ASP A 493 11.35 -7.18 6.93
CA ASP A 493 12.53 -7.47 7.76
C ASP A 493 12.22 -8.61 8.74
N ILE A 494 12.94 -9.71 8.60
CA ILE A 494 12.84 -10.88 9.49
C ILE A 494 13.18 -10.50 10.94
N GLY A 495 14.11 -9.57 11.15
CA GLY A 495 14.49 -9.09 12.47
C GLY A 495 13.31 -8.48 13.23
N VAL A 496 12.43 -7.80 12.52
CA VAL A 496 11.19 -7.24 13.08
C VAL A 496 10.19 -8.35 13.46
N TRP A 497 10.05 -9.40 12.63
CA TRP A 497 9.27 -10.59 12.97
C TRP A 497 9.79 -11.29 14.21
N MET A 498 11.09 -11.48 14.27
CA MET A 498 11.72 -12.12 15.42
C MET A 498 11.57 -11.30 16.71
N ALA A 499 11.70 -9.98 16.62
CA ALA A 499 11.46 -9.09 17.76
C ALA A 499 10.04 -9.25 18.31
N LEU A 500 9.04 -9.31 17.42
CA LEU A 500 7.64 -9.53 17.80
C LEU A 500 7.46 -10.89 18.50
N HIS A 501 7.93 -11.97 17.88
CA HIS A 501 7.78 -13.32 18.43
C HIS A 501 8.52 -13.48 19.77
N ARG A 502 9.74 -12.95 19.90
CA ARG A 502 10.50 -13.00 21.17
C ARG A 502 9.78 -12.19 22.26
N ALA A 503 9.28 -11.00 21.93
CA ALA A 503 8.53 -10.18 22.87
C ALA A 503 7.26 -10.91 23.36
N ALA A 504 6.52 -11.56 22.46
CA ALA A 504 5.32 -12.32 22.80
C ALA A 504 5.67 -13.55 23.68
N ASN A 505 6.68 -14.35 23.30
CA ASN A 505 7.10 -15.53 24.06
C ASN A 505 7.62 -15.15 25.45
N ARG A 506 8.48 -14.13 25.56
CA ARG A 506 8.97 -13.60 26.85
C ARG A 506 7.85 -13.12 27.74
N ALA A 507 6.78 -12.58 27.16
CA ALA A 507 5.60 -12.14 27.89
C ALA A 507 4.65 -13.28 28.30
N GLY A 508 4.92 -14.54 27.89
CA GLY A 508 4.09 -15.69 28.19
C GLY A 508 2.92 -15.93 27.22
N PHE A 509 3.07 -15.48 25.98
CA PHE A 509 2.16 -15.82 24.89
C PHE A 509 2.79 -16.86 23.98
N LYS A 510 2.03 -17.90 23.63
CA LYS A 510 2.50 -18.94 22.71
C LYS A 510 1.53 -19.09 21.53
N LEU A 511 2.08 -19.41 20.39
CA LEU A 511 1.29 -19.85 19.26
C LEU A 511 0.77 -21.28 19.53
N PRO A 512 -0.42 -21.65 19.02
CA PRO A 512 -0.95 -22.99 19.15
C PRO A 512 0.03 -24.06 18.65
N PRO A 513 0.09 -25.22 19.27
CA PRO A 513 0.91 -26.32 18.77
C PRO A 513 0.31 -26.90 17.47
N ARG A 514 1.15 -27.62 16.71
CA ARG A 514 0.80 -28.08 15.34
C ARG A 514 -0.33 -29.11 15.29
N ASP A 515 -0.52 -29.86 16.32
CA ASP A 515 -1.64 -30.82 16.48
C ASP A 515 -3.00 -30.13 16.69
N VAL A 516 -2.99 -28.91 17.25
CA VAL A 516 -4.17 -28.07 17.43
C VAL A 516 -4.47 -27.26 16.17
N ASP A 517 -3.44 -26.67 15.56
CA ASP A 517 -3.54 -25.92 14.31
C ASP A 517 -2.27 -26.07 13.46
N ARG A 518 -2.41 -26.58 12.23
CA ARG A 518 -1.30 -26.79 11.28
C ARG A 518 -0.52 -25.53 11.00
N ASN A 519 -1.20 -24.39 10.88
CA ASN A 519 -0.59 -23.09 10.63
C ASN A 519 -0.06 -22.43 11.91
N ARG A 520 -0.21 -23.08 13.04
CA ARG A 520 0.22 -22.58 14.36
C ARG A 520 -0.24 -21.15 14.61
N GLY A 521 -1.52 -20.88 14.38
CA GLY A 521 -2.12 -19.58 14.61
C GLY A 521 -1.65 -18.48 13.65
N MET A 522 -0.97 -18.78 12.56
CA MET A 522 -0.57 -17.83 11.54
C MET A 522 -1.41 -18.00 10.27
N MET A 523 -2.23 -17.00 9.93
CA MET A 523 -3.09 -17.00 8.74
C MET A 523 -2.73 -15.82 7.84
N TYR A 524 -2.54 -16.09 6.54
CA TYR A 524 -2.36 -15.02 5.56
C TYR A 524 -3.70 -14.35 5.23
N GLN A 525 -3.75 -13.03 5.34
CA GLN A 525 -4.90 -12.18 5.03
C GLN A 525 -4.60 -11.38 3.76
N PRO A 526 -5.31 -11.63 2.64
CA PRO A 526 -5.11 -10.85 1.40
C PRO A 526 -5.53 -9.39 1.59
N PRO A 527 -4.92 -8.47 0.81
CA PRO A 527 -5.25 -7.04 0.84
C PRO A 527 -6.62 -6.78 0.20
N ILE A 528 -7.11 -5.54 0.35
CA ILE A 528 -8.27 -5.05 -0.40
C ILE A 528 -7.89 -4.99 -1.90
N GLU A 529 -8.63 -5.65 -2.77
CA GLU A 529 -8.36 -5.72 -4.21
C GLU A 529 -8.23 -4.33 -4.86
N GLU A 530 -9.12 -3.40 -4.51
CA GLU A 530 -9.13 -2.03 -5.05
C GLU A 530 -7.84 -1.24 -4.74
N TYR A 531 -7.09 -1.62 -3.70
CA TYR A 531 -5.85 -0.96 -3.31
C TYR A 531 -4.59 -1.62 -3.89
N THR A 532 -4.73 -2.73 -4.63
CA THR A 532 -3.60 -3.44 -5.25
C THR A 532 -2.89 -2.65 -6.35
N THR A 533 -3.44 -1.54 -6.79
CA THR A 533 -2.87 -0.64 -7.80
C THR A 533 -1.96 0.46 -7.23
N THR A 534 -1.77 0.54 -5.92
CA THR A 534 -0.97 1.61 -5.31
C THR A 534 0.54 1.43 -5.55
N LEU A 535 1.30 2.53 -5.56
CA LEU A 535 2.76 2.55 -5.79
C LEU A 535 3.54 1.60 -4.87
N HIS A 536 3.07 1.37 -3.63
CA HIS A 536 3.71 0.47 -2.68
C HIS A 536 3.63 -1.01 -3.08
N GLN A 537 2.62 -1.38 -3.85
CA GLN A 537 2.40 -2.76 -4.31
C GLN A 537 3.11 -3.05 -5.64
N ARG A 538 3.50 -2.01 -6.38
CA ARG A 538 4.27 -2.13 -7.62
C ARG A 538 5.77 -2.30 -7.38
N ALA A 539 6.25 -2.06 -6.16
CA ALA A 539 7.65 -2.31 -5.83
C ALA A 539 7.90 -3.82 -5.83
N ALA A 540 8.85 -4.27 -6.64
CA ALA A 540 9.26 -5.67 -6.66
C ALA A 540 9.60 -6.14 -5.23
N GLY A 541 9.02 -7.27 -4.81
CA GLY A 541 9.23 -7.85 -3.49
C GLY A 541 8.40 -7.24 -2.35
N SER A 542 7.39 -6.39 -2.59
CA SER A 542 6.49 -5.98 -1.52
C SER A 542 5.52 -7.11 -1.16
N MET A 543 5.39 -7.38 0.15
CA MET A 543 4.33 -8.26 0.66
C MET A 543 2.98 -7.58 0.43
N LEU A 544 2.05 -8.26 -0.25
CA LEU A 544 0.77 -7.66 -0.64
C LEU A 544 -0.32 -7.77 0.42
N GLY A 545 -0.16 -8.64 1.40
CA GLY A 545 -1.14 -8.88 2.46
C GLY A 545 -0.52 -8.86 3.84
N ASP A 546 -1.35 -9.09 4.83
CA ASP A 546 -0.95 -9.18 6.23
C ASP A 546 -0.97 -10.64 6.69
N PHE A 547 -0.36 -10.93 7.84
CA PHE A 547 -0.59 -12.16 8.57
C PHE A 547 -1.42 -11.85 9.82
N ILE A 548 -2.38 -12.71 10.11
CA ILE A 548 -3.09 -12.71 11.38
C ILE A 548 -2.42 -13.74 12.27
N LEU A 549 -1.94 -13.29 13.43
CA LEU A 549 -1.27 -14.10 14.43
C LEU A 549 -2.20 -14.29 15.63
N SER A 550 -2.46 -15.53 16.01
CA SER A 550 -3.32 -15.88 17.13
C SER A 550 -2.49 -16.49 18.26
N PHE A 551 -2.09 -15.67 19.20
CA PHE A 551 -1.35 -16.09 20.41
C PHE A 551 -2.31 -16.41 21.54
N GLN A 552 -2.02 -17.45 22.29
CA GLN A 552 -2.77 -17.82 23.48
C GLN A 552 -1.97 -17.50 24.76
N ARG A 553 -2.63 -16.96 25.79
CA ARG A 553 -2.04 -16.79 27.12
C ARG A 553 -1.71 -18.15 27.72
N GLN A 554 -0.49 -18.31 28.21
CA GLN A 554 -0.02 -19.51 28.93
C GLN A 554 0.14 -19.20 30.40
N ASP A 555 -0.28 -20.13 31.25
CA ASP A 555 -0.17 -20.00 32.72
C ASP A 555 1.15 -20.50 33.27
N ILE A 556 1.97 -21.14 32.45
CA ILE A 556 3.28 -21.68 32.82
C ILE A 556 4.35 -20.57 32.66
N SER A 557 5.33 -20.54 33.57
CA SER A 557 6.51 -19.68 33.44
C SER A 557 7.13 -19.86 32.07
N PRO A 558 7.50 -18.76 31.39
CA PRO A 558 8.12 -18.87 30.08
C PRO A 558 9.39 -19.69 30.22
N GLU A 559 9.42 -20.89 29.65
CA GLU A 559 10.68 -21.55 29.35
C GLU A 559 11.45 -20.60 28.45
N ILE A 560 12.62 -20.13 28.94
CA ILE A 560 13.58 -19.42 28.11
C ILE A 560 14.17 -20.50 27.20
N GLU A 561 13.46 -20.82 26.10
CA GLU A 561 14.04 -21.64 25.06
C GLU A 561 15.36 -20.99 24.64
N GLN A 562 16.46 -21.73 24.77
CA GLN A 562 17.75 -21.23 24.38
C GLN A 562 17.72 -20.83 22.90
N ILE A 563 18.05 -19.58 22.64
CA ILE A 563 18.22 -19.08 21.29
C ILE A 563 19.35 -19.89 20.66
N LYS A 564 19.06 -20.78 19.74
CA LYS A 564 20.03 -21.44 18.88
C LYS A 564 20.23 -20.57 17.65
N ASP A 565 21.39 -19.98 17.50
CA ASP A 565 21.75 -19.16 16.34
C ASP A 565 22.15 -20.01 15.13
N ALA A 566 22.07 -21.36 15.22
CA ALA A 566 22.37 -22.28 14.16
C ALA A 566 21.27 -23.34 14.00
N LEU A 567 21.08 -23.77 12.78
CA LEU A 567 20.26 -24.93 12.42
C LEU A 567 21.06 -26.20 12.64
N ASP A 568 20.38 -27.28 13.04
CA ASP A 568 21.00 -28.59 12.92
C ASP A 568 20.98 -29.04 11.44
N PRO A 569 21.80 -30.03 11.05
CA PRO A 569 21.90 -30.44 9.64
C PRO A 569 20.57 -30.89 9.03
N ALA A 570 19.63 -31.46 9.80
CA ALA A 570 18.33 -31.88 9.33
C ALA A 570 17.39 -30.68 9.11
N GLU A 571 17.41 -29.72 10.04
CA GLU A 571 16.68 -28.46 9.92
C GLU A 571 17.18 -27.63 8.72
N GLU A 572 18.52 -27.59 8.52
CA GLU A 572 19.15 -26.91 7.39
C GLU A 572 18.74 -27.55 6.05
N ALA A 573 18.80 -28.86 5.93
CA ALA A 573 18.39 -29.57 4.72
C ALA A 573 16.89 -29.28 4.36
N ILE A 574 16.03 -29.24 5.37
CA ILE A 574 14.61 -28.92 5.19
C ILE A 574 14.43 -27.46 4.75
N LEU A 575 15.19 -26.53 5.32
CA LEU A 575 15.14 -25.12 4.94
C LEU A 575 15.67 -24.89 3.52
N VAL A 576 16.76 -25.57 3.14
CA VAL A 576 17.29 -25.59 1.77
C VAL A 576 16.23 -26.11 0.80
N GLY A 577 15.58 -27.24 1.14
CA GLY A 577 14.50 -27.81 0.30
C GLY A 577 13.36 -26.81 0.05
N ARG A 578 12.86 -26.16 1.10
CA ARG A 578 11.79 -25.16 0.95
C ARG A 578 12.25 -23.91 0.18
N THR A 579 13.47 -23.46 0.42
CA THR A 579 14.04 -22.31 -0.31
C THR A 579 14.19 -22.64 -1.81
N ARG A 580 14.64 -23.86 -2.13
CA ARG A 580 14.73 -24.37 -3.51
C ARG A 580 13.36 -24.36 -4.19
N GLU A 581 12.32 -24.88 -3.54
CA GLU A 581 10.96 -24.85 -4.07
C GLU A 581 10.49 -23.43 -4.43
N LEU A 582 10.74 -22.45 -3.52
CA LEU A 582 10.37 -21.06 -3.75
C LEU A 582 11.13 -20.46 -4.95
N ILE A 583 12.42 -20.78 -5.09
CA ILE A 583 13.24 -20.36 -6.21
C ILE A 583 12.73 -20.98 -7.52
N ASP A 584 12.48 -22.28 -7.52
CA ASP A 584 12.07 -23.03 -8.72
C ASP A 584 10.69 -22.58 -9.23
N TYR A 585 9.72 -22.42 -8.34
CA TYR A 585 8.38 -21.93 -8.73
C TYR A 585 8.39 -20.50 -9.29
N ASN A 586 9.34 -19.67 -8.89
CA ASN A 586 9.39 -18.27 -9.29
C ASN A 586 10.47 -17.95 -10.34
N GLY A 587 11.20 -18.98 -10.81
CA GLY A 587 12.26 -18.79 -11.82
C GLY A 587 13.43 -17.92 -11.37
N GLY A 588 13.73 -17.96 -10.07
CA GLY A 588 14.62 -17.07 -9.35
C GLY A 588 13.85 -16.27 -8.30
N ALA A 589 14.50 -15.96 -7.18
CA ALA A 589 13.83 -15.31 -6.04
C ALA A 589 14.70 -14.24 -5.40
N ASP A 590 14.14 -13.09 -5.09
CA ASP A 590 14.80 -12.09 -4.23
C ASP A 590 14.57 -12.40 -2.74
N GLU A 591 15.33 -11.73 -1.88
CA GLU A 591 15.25 -11.91 -0.42
C GLU A 591 13.84 -11.74 0.13
N ASN A 592 13.09 -10.77 -0.38
CA ASN A 592 11.73 -10.50 0.09
C ASN A 592 10.75 -11.63 -0.25
N LEU A 593 10.92 -12.21 -1.43
CA LEU A 593 10.13 -13.35 -1.89
C LEU A 593 10.44 -14.58 -1.03
N LEU A 594 11.72 -14.88 -0.86
CA LEU A 594 12.15 -15.99 -0.03
C LEU A 594 11.63 -15.85 1.40
N MET A 595 11.80 -14.68 2.01
CA MET A 595 11.30 -14.45 3.36
C MET A 595 9.78 -14.53 3.49
N THR A 596 9.03 -14.06 2.49
CA THR A 596 7.56 -14.20 2.49
C THR A 596 7.10 -15.65 2.55
N GLY A 597 7.78 -16.53 1.81
CA GLY A 597 7.45 -17.96 1.79
C GLY A 597 8.05 -18.75 2.96
N LEU A 598 9.17 -18.27 3.54
CA LEU A 598 9.85 -18.93 4.64
C LEU A 598 9.28 -18.60 6.01
N ILE A 599 8.77 -17.39 6.24
CA ILE A 599 8.22 -16.99 7.55
C ILE A 599 7.13 -17.95 8.03
N PRO A 600 6.07 -18.27 7.25
CA PRO A 600 5.06 -19.23 7.65
C PRO A 600 5.63 -20.63 7.87
N PHE A 601 6.56 -21.07 7.00
CA PHE A 601 7.22 -22.34 7.08
C PHE A 601 8.07 -22.50 8.36
N LEU A 602 8.82 -21.46 8.71
CA LEU A 602 9.60 -21.43 9.96
C LEU A 602 8.69 -21.42 11.19
N ASN A 603 7.56 -20.71 11.13
CA ASN A 603 6.56 -20.72 12.19
C ASN A 603 5.94 -22.11 12.38
N GLU A 604 5.50 -22.75 11.28
CA GLU A 604 4.92 -24.11 11.30
C GLU A 604 5.87 -25.12 12.00
N ARG A 605 7.18 -24.95 11.84
CA ARG A 605 8.21 -25.84 12.41
C ARG A 605 8.77 -25.39 13.75
N ASN A 606 8.22 -24.35 14.34
CA ASN A 606 8.71 -23.76 15.60
C ASN A 606 10.17 -23.28 15.53
N LEU A 607 10.63 -22.83 14.36
CA LEU A 607 12.00 -22.34 14.15
C LEU A 607 12.09 -20.81 14.19
N LEU A 608 11.01 -20.11 13.89
CA LEU A 608 11.03 -18.66 13.70
C LEU A 608 11.60 -17.88 14.90
N HIS A 609 11.27 -18.28 16.13
CA HIS A 609 11.75 -17.61 17.35
C HIS A 609 13.18 -18.01 17.76
N ARG A 610 13.71 -19.14 17.26
CA ARG A 610 15.02 -19.68 17.58
C ARG A 610 16.14 -19.08 16.72
N LEU A 611 15.82 -18.57 15.52
CA LEU A 611 16.76 -18.07 14.51
C LEU A 611 17.03 -16.56 14.63
N ALA A 612 17.11 -16.06 15.85
CA ALA A 612 17.16 -14.61 16.14
C ALA A 612 18.36 -13.87 15.51
N ARG A 613 19.47 -14.55 15.33
CA ARG A 613 20.71 -14.00 14.75
C ARG A 613 21.15 -14.75 13.50
N PHE A 614 20.26 -15.60 12.96
CA PHE A 614 20.56 -16.36 11.76
C PHE A 614 20.65 -15.43 10.56
N ASP A 615 21.77 -15.47 9.88
CA ASP A 615 21.99 -14.69 8.66
C ASP A 615 21.40 -15.43 7.46
N PHE A 616 20.12 -15.16 7.16
CA PHE A 616 19.43 -15.74 6.02
C PHE A 616 20.11 -15.41 4.70
N ARG A 617 20.72 -14.24 4.58
CA ARG A 617 21.41 -13.85 3.35
C ARG A 617 22.68 -14.66 3.15
N ALA A 618 23.49 -14.84 4.20
CA ALA A 618 24.64 -15.73 4.15
C ALA A 618 24.23 -17.18 3.87
N PHE A 619 23.10 -17.63 4.44
CA PHE A 619 22.53 -18.95 4.13
C PHE A 619 22.14 -19.07 2.65
N PHE A 620 21.45 -18.09 2.08
CA PHE A 620 21.10 -18.11 0.65
C PHE A 620 22.35 -18.07 -0.23
N ASP A 621 23.33 -17.23 0.10
CA ASP A 621 24.60 -17.13 -0.65
C ASP A 621 25.44 -18.42 -0.55
N THR A 622 25.25 -19.23 0.51
CA THR A 622 25.93 -20.52 0.68
C THR A 622 25.31 -21.64 -0.15
N HIS A 623 23.97 -21.67 -0.26
CA HIS A 623 23.25 -22.80 -0.86
C HIS A 623 22.71 -22.53 -2.27
N PHE A 624 22.73 -21.28 -2.75
CA PHE A 624 22.15 -20.87 -4.02
C PHE A 624 23.05 -19.86 -4.74
N ILE A 625 22.95 -19.81 -6.05
CA ILE A 625 23.78 -18.93 -6.87
C ILE A 625 23.09 -17.57 -7.03
N ARG A 626 23.79 -16.54 -6.59
CA ARG A 626 23.28 -15.17 -6.68
C ARG A 626 23.69 -14.51 -8.00
N LYS A 627 22.70 -13.99 -8.75
CA LYS A 627 22.93 -13.09 -9.89
C LYS A 627 22.13 -11.79 -9.69
N GLY A 628 22.82 -10.69 -9.46
CA GLY A 628 22.21 -9.40 -9.14
C GLY A 628 21.46 -9.40 -7.81
N LYS A 629 20.13 -9.26 -7.84
CA LYS A 629 19.26 -9.27 -6.64
C LYS A 629 18.57 -10.62 -6.41
N LEU A 630 18.72 -11.58 -7.31
CA LEU A 630 18.01 -12.86 -7.28
C LEU A 630 18.96 -14.01 -6.96
N TRP A 631 18.44 -15.01 -6.26
CA TRP A 631 19.06 -16.32 -6.08
C TRP A 631 18.41 -17.34 -7.00
N TYR A 632 19.23 -18.28 -7.48
CA TYR A 632 18.90 -19.35 -8.44
C TYR A 632 19.44 -20.67 -7.93
N THR A 633 18.82 -21.77 -8.32
CA THR A 633 19.39 -23.11 -8.13
C THR A 633 20.50 -23.38 -9.14
N GLU A 634 21.39 -24.34 -8.85
CA GLU A 634 22.43 -24.76 -9.79
C GLU A 634 21.83 -25.24 -11.11
N GLU A 635 20.72 -26.00 -11.03
CA GLU A 635 20.03 -26.53 -12.20
C GLU A 635 19.48 -25.41 -13.09
N GLN A 636 18.97 -24.32 -12.50
CA GLN A 636 18.51 -23.15 -13.27
C GLN A 636 19.68 -22.44 -13.95
N ILE A 637 20.82 -22.31 -13.27
CA ILE A 637 22.02 -21.70 -13.85
C ILE A 637 22.64 -22.62 -14.90
N ASP A 638 22.73 -23.92 -14.65
CA ASP A 638 23.19 -24.90 -15.61
C ASP A 638 22.31 -24.97 -16.86
N ALA A 639 20.98 -24.90 -16.68
CA ALA A 639 20.04 -24.78 -17.79
C ALA A 639 20.25 -23.47 -18.57
N GLN A 640 20.55 -22.36 -17.88
CA GLN A 640 20.93 -21.09 -18.53
C GLN A 640 22.27 -21.17 -19.27
N THR A 641 23.24 -21.88 -18.69
CA THR A 641 24.63 -21.99 -19.25
C THR A 641 24.72 -23.04 -20.37
N ARG A 642 23.98 -24.15 -20.25
CA ARG A 642 23.96 -25.21 -21.26
C ARG A 642 22.99 -24.99 -22.41
N ALA A 643 22.20 -23.90 -22.38
CA ALA A 643 21.25 -23.49 -23.42
C ALA A 643 20.25 -24.60 -23.83
N LEU A 644 19.90 -25.54 -22.94
CA LEU A 644 19.27 -26.80 -23.31
C LEU A 644 17.78 -26.91 -22.97
N LYS A 645 17.19 -26.00 -22.22
CA LYS A 645 15.71 -25.88 -22.08
C LYS A 645 15.33 -24.42 -21.92
N PRO A 646 14.45 -23.88 -22.78
CA PRO A 646 13.85 -22.59 -22.51
C PRO A 646 13.09 -22.69 -21.19
N PHE A 647 13.20 -21.66 -20.36
CA PHE A 647 12.31 -21.48 -19.22
C PHE A 647 10.89 -21.38 -19.78
N GLU A 648 10.07 -22.39 -19.59
CA GLU A 648 8.66 -22.27 -19.92
C GLU A 648 8.03 -21.29 -18.92
N PHE A 649 7.44 -20.19 -19.43
CA PHE A 649 6.50 -19.40 -18.64
C PHE A 649 5.36 -20.34 -18.25
N ILE A 650 5.30 -20.70 -16.98
CA ILE A 650 4.24 -21.57 -16.48
C ILE A 650 3.08 -20.64 -16.10
N PRO A 651 1.92 -20.70 -16.80
CA PRO A 651 0.76 -19.88 -16.44
C PRO A 651 0.40 -20.06 -14.97
N ALA A 652 -0.06 -19.00 -14.32
CA ALA A 652 -0.47 -19.05 -12.90
C ALA A 652 -1.48 -20.18 -12.64
N GLU A 653 -2.35 -20.50 -13.60
CA GLU A 653 -3.29 -21.64 -13.52
C GLU A 653 -2.55 -22.98 -13.43
N LYS A 654 -1.49 -23.18 -14.24
CA LYS A 654 -0.69 -24.43 -14.23
C LYS A 654 0.12 -24.54 -12.94
N LEU A 655 0.77 -23.46 -12.49
CA LEU A 655 1.48 -23.43 -11.20
C LEU A 655 0.54 -23.73 -10.03
N THR A 656 -0.65 -23.14 -10.03
CA THR A 656 -1.71 -23.39 -9.05
C THR A 656 -2.13 -24.87 -9.08
N HIS A 657 -2.31 -25.42 -10.27
CA HIS A 657 -2.60 -26.85 -10.46
C HIS A 657 -1.52 -27.73 -9.84
N ASP A 658 -0.26 -27.48 -10.16
CA ASP A 658 0.86 -28.31 -9.73
C ASP A 658 1.07 -28.25 -8.21
N ILE A 659 0.92 -27.06 -7.63
CA ILE A 659 0.98 -26.84 -6.17
C ILE A 659 -0.16 -27.57 -5.46
N ILE A 660 -1.40 -27.41 -5.91
CA ILE A 660 -2.57 -28.07 -5.30
C ILE A 660 -2.45 -29.59 -5.46
N TYR A 661 -2.08 -30.08 -6.65
CA TYR A 661 -1.92 -31.50 -6.92
C TYR A 661 -0.86 -32.13 -6.01
N ALA A 662 0.32 -31.54 -5.93
CA ALA A 662 1.42 -32.03 -5.09
C ALA A 662 1.02 -32.06 -3.60
N TYR A 663 0.38 -31.01 -3.11
CA TYR A 663 -0.06 -30.92 -1.73
C TYR A 663 -1.15 -31.96 -1.39
N LEU A 664 -2.18 -32.08 -2.22
CA LEU A 664 -3.25 -33.05 -2.00
C LEU A 664 -2.76 -34.50 -2.16
N LYS A 665 -1.77 -34.76 -3.02
CA LYS A 665 -1.14 -36.07 -3.16
C LYS A 665 -0.38 -36.48 -1.90
N GLU A 666 0.34 -35.53 -1.30
CA GLU A 666 1.12 -35.76 -0.06
C GLU A 666 0.20 -35.87 1.18
N LYS A 667 -0.71 -34.91 1.34
CA LYS A 667 -1.54 -34.77 2.55
C LYS A 667 -2.85 -35.57 2.49
N ARG A 668 -3.22 -36.12 1.32
CA ARG A 668 -4.48 -36.84 0.98
C ARG A 668 -5.72 -35.97 0.97
N TYR A 669 -5.79 -34.92 1.77
CA TYR A 669 -6.89 -33.94 1.79
C TYR A 669 -6.39 -32.58 2.27
N ALA A 670 -7.12 -31.52 1.93
CA ALA A 670 -6.88 -30.16 2.43
C ALA A 670 -8.17 -29.36 2.50
N THR A 671 -8.23 -28.40 3.41
CA THR A 671 -9.29 -27.38 3.36
C THR A 671 -8.92 -26.33 2.30
N LEU A 672 -9.91 -25.54 1.85
CA LEU A 672 -9.65 -24.41 0.96
C LEU A 672 -8.61 -23.46 1.57
N ASP A 673 -8.65 -23.27 2.87
CA ASP A 673 -7.79 -22.37 3.62
C ASP A 673 -6.33 -22.84 3.63
N ASP A 674 -6.10 -24.14 3.79
CA ASP A 674 -4.76 -24.73 3.68
C ASP A 674 -4.17 -24.45 2.30
N LEU A 675 -4.98 -24.61 1.26
CA LEU A 675 -4.57 -24.40 -0.13
C LEU A 675 -4.33 -22.91 -0.43
N LEU A 676 -5.19 -22.02 0.04
CA LEU A 676 -5.01 -20.58 -0.11
C LEU A 676 -3.73 -20.09 0.59
N ASN A 677 -3.53 -20.54 1.84
CA ASN A 677 -2.31 -20.21 2.58
C ASN A 677 -1.06 -20.67 1.82
N LEU A 678 -1.06 -21.92 1.35
CA LEU A 678 0.06 -22.49 0.59
C LEU A 678 0.33 -21.71 -0.72
N ILE A 679 -0.72 -21.46 -1.53
CA ILE A 679 -0.60 -20.79 -2.82
C ILE A 679 -0.08 -19.35 -2.63
N TYR A 680 -0.69 -18.61 -1.71
CA TYR A 680 -0.34 -17.20 -1.52
C TYR A 680 1.00 -16.97 -0.82
N THR A 681 1.55 -17.96 -0.13
CA THR A 681 2.89 -17.91 0.43
C THR A 681 3.97 -18.48 -0.51
N THR A 682 3.55 -19.22 -1.54
CA THR A 682 4.46 -19.82 -2.53
C THR A 682 4.56 -18.99 -3.81
N LEU A 683 3.42 -18.48 -4.32
CA LEU A 683 3.38 -17.66 -5.53
C LEU A 683 3.26 -16.18 -5.17
N VAL A 684 4.04 -15.33 -5.82
CA VAL A 684 4.08 -13.90 -5.54
C VAL A 684 3.81 -13.05 -6.79
N ASN A 685 3.23 -11.86 -6.56
CA ASN A 685 3.01 -10.81 -7.55
C ASN A 685 2.26 -11.30 -8.81
N SER A 686 2.90 -11.22 -9.98
CA SER A 686 2.30 -11.55 -11.27
C SER A 686 1.88 -13.02 -11.42
N GLN A 687 2.41 -13.91 -10.59
CA GLN A 687 2.07 -15.34 -10.62
C GLN A 687 0.99 -15.73 -9.61
N ARG A 688 0.54 -14.77 -8.78
CA ARG A 688 -0.55 -15.02 -7.83
C ARG A 688 -1.87 -15.19 -8.57
N PRO A 689 -2.52 -16.37 -8.46
CA PRO A 689 -3.82 -16.56 -9.07
C PRO A 689 -4.90 -15.79 -8.31
N GLY A 690 -5.89 -15.29 -9.01
CA GLY A 690 -7.15 -14.85 -8.39
C GLY A 690 -7.92 -16.04 -7.81
N ILE A 691 -8.82 -15.77 -6.87
CA ILE A 691 -9.64 -16.81 -6.21
C ILE A 691 -10.44 -17.66 -7.23
N GLU A 692 -10.90 -17.05 -8.31
CA GLU A 692 -11.62 -17.73 -9.39
C GLU A 692 -10.75 -18.77 -10.09
N THR A 693 -9.47 -18.45 -10.34
CA THR A 693 -8.50 -19.40 -10.92
C THR A 693 -8.28 -20.59 -10.00
N ILE A 694 -8.17 -20.35 -8.70
CA ILE A 694 -8.02 -21.43 -7.69
C ILE A 694 -9.25 -22.33 -7.68
N HIS A 695 -10.45 -21.77 -7.67
CA HIS A 695 -11.68 -22.55 -7.76
C HIS A 695 -11.81 -23.33 -9.08
N LYS A 696 -11.43 -22.73 -10.20
CA LYS A 696 -11.40 -23.39 -11.51
C LYS A 696 -10.49 -24.63 -11.49
N VAL A 697 -9.29 -24.48 -10.91
CA VAL A 697 -8.35 -25.59 -10.77
C VAL A 697 -8.91 -26.66 -9.83
N LEU A 698 -9.42 -26.30 -8.67
CA LEU A 698 -10.03 -27.23 -7.70
C LEU A 698 -11.16 -28.01 -8.32
N ASN A 699 -12.09 -27.37 -9.02
CA ASN A 699 -13.22 -28.04 -9.68
C ASN A 699 -12.77 -29.03 -10.78
N ARG A 700 -11.56 -28.84 -11.34
CA ARG A 700 -11.01 -29.75 -12.35
C ARG A 700 -10.32 -30.98 -11.77
N ILE A 701 -9.58 -30.82 -10.65
CA ILE A 701 -8.69 -31.88 -10.14
C ILE A 701 -9.10 -32.46 -8.79
N ALA A 702 -10.02 -31.83 -8.09
CA ALA A 702 -10.39 -32.23 -6.73
C ALA A 702 -11.91 -32.41 -6.57
N GLU A 703 -12.30 -33.30 -5.68
CA GLU A 703 -13.67 -33.48 -5.20
C GLU A 703 -13.81 -32.87 -3.82
N ARG A 704 -14.97 -32.23 -3.58
CA ARG A 704 -15.32 -31.65 -2.28
C ARG A 704 -16.04 -32.71 -1.44
N GLY A 705 -15.59 -32.94 -0.21
CA GLY A 705 -16.19 -33.86 0.74
C GLY A 705 -16.26 -33.32 2.15
N GLU A 706 -16.94 -34.03 3.02
CA GLU A 706 -17.01 -33.75 4.46
C GLU A 706 -16.14 -34.74 5.20
N MET A 707 -15.48 -34.30 6.27
CA MET A 707 -14.66 -35.15 7.12
C MET A 707 -15.14 -35.06 8.57
N ALA A 708 -15.24 -36.17 9.22
CA ALA A 708 -15.62 -36.25 10.63
C ALA A 708 -14.66 -35.42 11.50
N GLY A 709 -15.21 -34.52 12.30
CA GLY A 709 -14.44 -33.63 13.16
C GLY A 709 -14.01 -32.30 12.50
N GLN A 710 -14.27 -32.08 11.20
CA GLN A 710 -14.05 -30.82 10.53
C GLN A 710 -15.38 -30.13 10.18
N LYS A 711 -15.51 -28.85 10.59
CA LYS A 711 -16.70 -28.04 10.29
C LYS A 711 -16.74 -27.52 8.85
N ARG A 712 -15.66 -27.65 8.09
CA ARG A 712 -15.50 -27.13 6.73
C ARG A 712 -15.26 -28.25 5.75
N PRO A 713 -15.72 -28.11 4.50
CA PRO A 713 -15.47 -29.08 3.47
C PRO A 713 -13.97 -29.21 3.18
N VAL A 714 -13.56 -30.42 2.89
CA VAL A 714 -12.20 -30.76 2.47
C VAL A 714 -12.18 -31.16 1.01
N TYR A 715 -11.04 -31.00 0.36
CA TYR A 715 -10.82 -31.38 -1.02
C TYR A 715 -9.91 -32.60 -1.10
N TYR A 716 -10.25 -33.54 -1.99
CA TYR A 716 -9.47 -34.74 -2.29
C TYR A 716 -9.17 -34.79 -3.77
N LEU A 717 -8.01 -35.31 -4.18
CA LEU A 717 -7.75 -35.52 -5.59
C LEU A 717 -8.73 -36.52 -6.21
N THR A 718 -9.26 -36.17 -7.40
CA THR A 718 -10.07 -37.10 -8.18
C THR A 718 -9.21 -38.23 -8.73
N ARG A 719 -9.80 -39.45 -8.86
CA ARG A 719 -9.11 -40.56 -9.54
C ARG A 719 -8.74 -40.22 -10.98
N ARG A 720 -9.50 -39.35 -11.62
CA ARG A 720 -9.25 -38.86 -12.97
C ARG A 720 -7.97 -38.00 -13.02
N ALA A 721 -7.82 -37.02 -12.11
CA ALA A 721 -6.65 -36.17 -12.04
C ALA A 721 -5.37 -36.95 -11.78
N ILE A 722 -5.44 -38.02 -10.93
CA ILE A 722 -4.29 -38.87 -10.69
C ILE A 722 -3.89 -39.61 -11.97
N ARG A 723 -4.84 -40.18 -12.70
CA ARG A 723 -4.57 -40.90 -13.97
C ARG A 723 -4.05 -39.98 -15.08
N GLU A 724 -4.61 -38.75 -15.22
CA GLU A 724 -4.16 -37.78 -16.23
C GLU A 724 -2.70 -37.38 -16.00
N VAL A 725 -2.27 -37.18 -14.76
CA VAL A 725 -0.85 -36.86 -14.45
C VAL A 725 0.05 -38.07 -14.64
N GLU A 726 -0.40 -39.31 -14.33
CA GLU A 726 0.35 -40.53 -14.55
C GLU A 726 0.53 -40.81 -16.06
N GLN A 727 -0.52 -40.65 -16.85
CA GLN A 727 -0.47 -40.75 -18.32
C GLN A 727 0.42 -39.67 -18.96
N THR A 728 0.42 -38.44 -18.41
CA THR A 728 1.28 -37.37 -18.91
C THR A 728 2.75 -37.64 -18.58
N LYS A 729 3.03 -38.26 -17.42
CA LYS A 729 4.41 -38.71 -17.10
C LYS A 729 4.86 -39.85 -17.98
N GLU A 730 4.00 -40.85 -18.21
CA GLU A 730 4.32 -41.96 -19.14
C GLU A 730 4.53 -41.42 -20.58
N ALA A 731 3.71 -40.47 -21.03
CA ALA A 731 3.89 -39.80 -22.34
C ALA A 731 5.18 -38.97 -22.38
N ALA A 732 5.54 -38.26 -21.29
CA ALA A 732 6.80 -37.52 -21.19
C ALA A 732 8.02 -38.45 -21.19
N ASP A 733 7.95 -39.61 -20.49
CA ASP A 733 9.01 -40.65 -20.51
C ASP A 733 9.14 -41.36 -21.87
N VAL A 734 8.03 -41.51 -22.58
CA VAL A 734 8.01 -42.05 -23.96
C VAL A 734 8.53 -41.01 -24.98
N ILE A 735 8.20 -39.75 -24.79
CA ILE A 735 8.69 -38.61 -25.60
C ILE A 735 10.20 -38.39 -25.38
N GLN A 736 10.70 -38.63 -24.17
CA GLN A 736 12.15 -38.57 -23.90
C GLN A 736 12.96 -39.67 -24.58
N ARG A 737 12.33 -40.76 -25.01
CA ARG A 737 13.00 -41.88 -25.72
C ARG A 737 12.91 -41.84 -27.22
N GLY A 738 12.21 -40.93 -27.89
CA GLY A 738 11.91 -41.08 -29.30
C GLY A 738 11.71 -39.89 -30.21
N LEU A 739 12.06 -38.64 -29.85
CA LEU A 739 11.90 -37.52 -30.79
C LEU A 739 12.88 -36.39 -30.44
N PHE A 740 14.08 -36.44 -30.97
CA PHE A 740 14.95 -35.28 -31.11
C PHE A 740 14.96 -34.82 -32.57
N ASP A 741 14.03 -33.95 -32.90
CA ASP A 741 14.14 -33.04 -34.04
C ASP A 741 13.59 -31.67 -33.59
N GLU A 742 14.49 -30.84 -33.01
CA GLU A 742 14.19 -29.49 -32.50
C GLU A 742 13.58 -28.57 -33.58
N ASP A 743 13.97 -28.76 -34.82
CA ASP A 743 13.54 -27.96 -35.97
C ASP A 743 12.04 -28.14 -36.27
N VAL A 744 11.48 -29.32 -36.04
CA VAL A 744 10.06 -29.62 -36.29
C VAL A 744 9.16 -29.00 -35.21
N LEU A 745 9.67 -28.87 -33.99
CA LEU A 745 8.92 -28.26 -32.87
C LEU A 745 8.81 -26.75 -33.02
N LEU A 746 9.88 -26.07 -33.41
CA LEU A 746 9.92 -24.61 -33.59
C LEU A 746 8.99 -24.15 -34.72
N SER A 747 8.85 -24.93 -35.81
CA SER A 747 8.00 -24.59 -36.95
C SER A 747 6.49 -24.58 -36.63
N ARG A 748 6.07 -25.14 -35.49
CA ARG A 748 4.67 -25.25 -35.03
C ARG A 748 4.26 -24.22 -34.00
N LEU A 749 5.18 -23.38 -33.54
CA LEU A 749 4.85 -22.34 -32.53
C LEU A 749 3.89 -21.31 -33.10
N ASP A 750 2.91 -20.92 -32.30
CA ASP A 750 2.05 -19.80 -32.63
C ASP A 750 2.69 -18.45 -32.28
N HIS A 751 2.03 -17.34 -32.64
CA HIS A 751 2.53 -16.00 -32.46
C HIS A 751 2.84 -15.69 -30.97
N ASN A 752 1.95 -16.05 -30.05
CA ASN A 752 2.09 -15.76 -28.63
C ASN A 752 3.15 -16.67 -27.95
N GLU A 753 3.29 -17.89 -28.41
CA GLU A 753 4.35 -18.79 -27.96
C GLU A 753 5.75 -18.26 -28.33
N ILE A 754 5.88 -17.65 -29.53
CA ILE A 754 7.12 -17.01 -29.94
C ILE A 754 7.43 -15.77 -29.09
N ILE A 755 6.44 -14.90 -28.87
CA ILE A 755 6.59 -13.74 -27.96
C ILE A 755 7.00 -14.20 -26.57
N THR A 756 6.38 -15.25 -26.04
CA THR A 756 6.69 -15.82 -24.73
C THR A 756 8.15 -16.27 -24.64
N ARG A 757 8.68 -16.94 -25.66
CA ARG A 757 10.10 -17.35 -25.70
C ARG A 757 11.06 -16.18 -25.75
N LEU A 758 10.78 -15.19 -26.59
CA LEU A 758 11.58 -13.98 -26.69
C LEU A 758 11.58 -13.20 -25.37
N MET A 759 10.41 -13.04 -24.76
CA MET A 759 10.24 -12.38 -23.46
C MET A 759 11.08 -13.05 -22.38
N GLN A 760 11.02 -14.37 -22.27
CA GLN A 760 11.82 -15.14 -21.31
C GLN A 760 13.32 -14.90 -21.51
N HIS A 761 13.77 -14.96 -22.77
CA HIS A 761 15.18 -14.75 -23.10
C HIS A 761 15.65 -13.34 -22.73
N VAL A 762 14.83 -12.31 -23.03
CA VAL A 762 15.09 -10.91 -22.73
C VAL A 762 15.17 -10.70 -21.22
N THR A 763 14.22 -11.28 -20.47
CA THR A 763 14.17 -11.16 -19.00
C THR A 763 15.35 -11.87 -18.33
N LEU A 764 15.76 -13.03 -18.81
CA LEU A 764 16.94 -13.76 -18.33
C LEU A 764 18.24 -12.97 -18.46
N ARG A 765 18.32 -12.05 -19.42
CA ARG A 765 19.46 -11.14 -19.59
C ARG A 765 19.39 -9.86 -18.76
N GLY A 766 18.43 -9.78 -17.88
CA GLY A 766 18.29 -8.66 -16.93
C GLY A 766 17.61 -7.42 -17.53
N TYR A 767 16.94 -7.55 -18.66
CA TYR A 767 16.12 -6.49 -19.24
C TYR A 767 14.67 -6.63 -18.77
N ALA A 768 14.02 -5.50 -18.51
CA ALA A 768 12.57 -5.47 -18.37
C ALA A 768 11.93 -5.57 -19.77
N VAL A 769 10.69 -6.01 -19.84
CA VAL A 769 9.98 -6.18 -21.09
C VAL A 769 8.70 -5.35 -21.15
N HIS A 770 8.39 -4.82 -22.33
CA HIS A 770 7.05 -4.36 -22.67
C HIS A 770 6.53 -5.24 -23.81
N VAL A 771 5.39 -5.86 -23.61
CA VAL A 771 4.66 -6.60 -24.65
C VAL A 771 3.63 -5.68 -25.27
N GLY A 772 3.45 -5.70 -26.59
CA GLY A 772 2.52 -4.81 -27.28
C GLY A 772 1.11 -4.83 -26.70
N GLU A 773 0.47 -3.68 -26.59
CA GLU A 773 -0.86 -3.56 -25.97
C GLU A 773 -1.91 -4.46 -26.64
N THR A 774 -1.82 -4.63 -27.96
CA THR A 774 -2.71 -5.55 -28.70
C THR A 774 -2.54 -6.99 -28.24
N GLU A 775 -1.30 -7.43 -28.00
CA GLU A 775 -1.00 -8.78 -27.54
C GLU A 775 -1.37 -8.98 -26.06
N GLN A 776 -1.25 -7.92 -25.23
CA GLN A 776 -1.74 -7.94 -23.86
C GLN A 776 -3.28 -8.06 -23.77
N ILE A 777 -4.01 -7.63 -24.80
CA ILE A 777 -5.48 -7.80 -24.88
C ILE A 777 -5.83 -9.24 -25.24
N LYS A 778 -5.09 -9.84 -26.17
CA LYS A 778 -5.31 -11.22 -26.63
C LYS A 778 -4.92 -12.25 -25.56
N GLU A 779 -3.82 -12.00 -24.86
CA GLU A 779 -3.28 -12.89 -23.82
C GLU A 779 -3.06 -12.12 -22.52
N SER A 780 -3.97 -12.31 -21.55
CA SER A 780 -3.96 -11.57 -20.29
C SER A 780 -2.71 -11.83 -19.42
N ALA A 781 -2.03 -12.96 -19.62
CA ALA A 781 -0.78 -13.29 -18.93
C ALA A 781 0.34 -12.27 -19.21
N PHE A 782 0.35 -11.67 -20.40
CA PHE A 782 1.34 -10.67 -20.77
C PHE A 782 1.24 -9.36 -19.96
N ARG A 783 0.04 -9.00 -19.48
CA ARG A 783 -0.15 -7.78 -18.67
C ARG A 783 0.60 -7.82 -17.33
N GLY A 784 0.74 -9.02 -16.76
CA GLY A 784 1.39 -9.19 -15.45
C GLY A 784 2.91 -9.03 -15.50
N VAL A 785 3.53 -9.19 -16.66
CA VAL A 785 4.99 -9.15 -16.86
C VAL A 785 5.44 -7.92 -17.66
N SER A 786 4.55 -7.30 -18.40
CA SER A 786 4.83 -6.13 -19.22
C SER A 786 5.00 -4.87 -18.38
N VAL A 787 6.10 -4.14 -18.59
CA VAL A 787 6.25 -2.78 -18.04
C VAL A 787 5.28 -1.86 -18.77
N PRO A 788 4.35 -1.20 -18.07
CA PRO A 788 3.42 -0.29 -18.73
C PRO A 788 4.17 0.94 -19.28
N MET A 789 3.94 1.25 -20.55
CA MET A 789 4.44 2.48 -21.16
C MET A 789 3.42 3.59 -20.91
N SER A 790 3.63 4.37 -19.84
CA SER A 790 2.67 5.35 -19.32
C SER A 790 2.71 6.68 -20.04
N SER A 791 3.87 7.11 -20.52
CA SER A 791 4.01 8.37 -21.29
C SER A 791 5.20 8.35 -22.24
N ALA A 792 5.05 9.04 -23.38
CA ALA A 792 6.10 9.18 -24.38
C ALA A 792 7.39 9.79 -23.80
N SER A 793 7.25 10.75 -22.91
CA SER A 793 8.40 11.48 -22.33
C SER A 793 9.26 10.61 -21.40
N GLU A 794 8.69 9.62 -20.74
CA GLU A 794 9.46 8.70 -19.89
C GLU A 794 10.39 7.82 -20.71
N PHE A 795 9.99 7.45 -21.92
CA PHE A 795 10.78 6.62 -22.84
C PHE A 795 11.60 7.45 -23.83
N GLY A 796 11.60 8.76 -23.73
CA GLY A 796 12.33 9.66 -24.63
C GLY A 796 11.80 9.63 -26.07
N LEU A 797 10.53 9.25 -26.26
CA LEU A 797 9.91 9.15 -27.56
C LEU A 797 9.05 10.39 -27.88
N PRO A 798 8.98 10.79 -29.17
CA PRO A 798 8.01 11.79 -29.60
C PRO A 798 6.57 11.28 -29.42
N PRO A 799 5.60 12.14 -28.99
CA PRO A 799 4.22 11.72 -28.79
C PRO A 799 3.55 11.05 -29.99
N LEU A 800 3.87 11.49 -31.20
CA LEU A 800 3.31 10.99 -32.46
C LEU A 800 3.64 9.52 -32.75
N VAL A 801 4.75 9.00 -32.22
CA VAL A 801 5.17 7.61 -32.48
C VAL A 801 4.98 6.71 -31.26
N PHE A 802 4.70 7.30 -30.12
CA PHE A 802 4.54 6.55 -28.87
C PHE A 802 3.48 5.47 -28.98
N ASP A 803 2.33 5.78 -29.59
CA ASP A 803 1.24 4.84 -29.80
C ASP A 803 1.61 3.69 -30.75
N THR A 804 2.50 3.94 -31.71
CA THR A 804 3.02 2.90 -32.59
C THR A 804 4.04 2.01 -31.89
N VAL A 805 4.95 2.61 -31.11
CA VAL A 805 6.01 1.90 -30.41
C VAL A 805 5.45 0.96 -29.32
N LYS A 806 4.47 1.38 -28.58
CA LYS A 806 3.83 0.54 -27.55
C LYS A 806 2.99 -0.62 -28.13
N GLN A 807 2.81 -0.69 -29.45
CA GLN A 807 2.19 -1.81 -30.16
C GLN A 807 3.19 -2.79 -30.73
N ILE A 808 4.51 -2.55 -30.62
CA ILE A 808 5.54 -3.50 -31.02
C ILE A 808 5.40 -4.76 -30.16
N ASP A 809 5.45 -5.93 -30.78
CA ASP A 809 5.12 -7.20 -30.14
C ASP A 809 5.92 -7.43 -28.84
N LEU A 810 7.24 -7.09 -28.85
CA LEU A 810 8.05 -7.12 -27.63
C LEU A 810 9.17 -6.07 -27.68
N LEU A 811 9.31 -5.30 -26.60
CA LEU A 811 10.45 -4.39 -26.38
C LEU A 811 11.29 -4.88 -25.20
N ALA A 812 12.61 -4.88 -25.37
CA ALA A 812 13.57 -5.07 -24.29
C ALA A 812 13.96 -3.70 -23.71
N LEU A 813 13.81 -3.52 -22.40
CA LEU A 813 13.98 -2.24 -21.73
C LEU A 813 15.10 -2.31 -20.68
N LYS A 814 15.94 -1.27 -20.65
CA LYS A 814 16.88 -1.03 -19.56
C LYS A 814 16.50 0.30 -18.88
N GLY A 815 15.77 0.22 -17.77
CA GLY A 815 15.06 1.35 -17.23
C GLY A 815 13.99 1.82 -18.21
N TYR A 816 14.08 3.08 -18.67
CA TYR A 816 13.19 3.64 -19.69
C TYR A 816 13.80 3.63 -21.10
N ALA A 817 15.02 3.13 -21.26
CA ALA A 817 15.66 3.03 -22.60
C ALA A 817 15.23 1.74 -23.30
N ILE A 818 14.77 1.87 -24.55
CA ILE A 818 14.51 0.73 -25.42
C ILE A 818 15.87 0.24 -25.97
N VAL A 819 16.22 -1.00 -25.67
CA VAL A 819 17.50 -1.62 -26.08
C VAL A 819 17.31 -2.46 -27.33
N ALA A 820 16.21 -3.18 -27.42
CA ALA A 820 15.86 -4.00 -28.57
C ALA A 820 14.34 -4.03 -28.78
N ALA A 821 13.94 -4.24 -30.02
CA ALA A 821 12.55 -4.35 -30.46
C ALA A 821 12.39 -5.62 -31.31
N PHE A 822 11.33 -6.39 -31.05
CA PHE A 822 11.03 -7.64 -31.73
C PHE A 822 9.61 -7.61 -32.26
N GLU A 823 9.47 -7.97 -33.56
CA GLU A 823 8.19 -8.17 -34.22
C GLU A 823 8.09 -9.62 -34.69
N VAL A 824 6.99 -10.27 -34.39
CA VAL A 824 6.74 -11.66 -34.80
C VAL A 824 5.79 -11.69 -35.98
N ALA A 825 6.32 -11.91 -37.15
CA ALA A 825 5.59 -11.89 -38.40
C ALA A 825 5.27 -13.32 -38.90
N THR A 826 4.03 -13.72 -38.76
CA THR A 826 3.55 -15.04 -39.21
C THR A 826 3.33 -15.13 -40.73
N THR A 827 3.36 -13.99 -41.43
CA THR A 827 3.25 -13.88 -42.91
C THR A 827 4.19 -12.81 -43.43
N VAL A 828 4.47 -12.83 -44.76
CA VAL A 828 5.26 -11.78 -45.44
C VAL A 828 4.61 -10.40 -45.34
N GLU A 829 3.28 -10.34 -45.35
CA GLU A 829 2.51 -9.10 -45.24
C GLU A 829 2.71 -8.48 -43.84
N THR A 830 2.65 -9.27 -42.77
CA THR A 830 2.92 -8.78 -41.40
C THR A 830 4.37 -8.34 -41.24
N ALA A 831 5.35 -9.04 -41.87
CA ALA A 831 6.74 -8.59 -41.91
C ALA A 831 6.89 -7.22 -42.62
N ASN A 832 6.20 -7.02 -43.73
CA ASN A 832 6.18 -5.75 -44.45
C ASN A 832 5.65 -4.61 -43.58
N LYS A 833 4.56 -4.85 -42.84
CA LYS A 833 3.96 -3.88 -41.90
C LYS A 833 4.91 -3.58 -40.75
N ALA A 834 5.56 -4.58 -40.16
CA ALA A 834 6.54 -4.39 -39.11
C ALA A 834 7.69 -3.47 -39.53
N ILE A 835 8.24 -3.69 -40.74
CA ILE A 835 9.38 -2.90 -41.27
C ILE A 835 8.93 -1.50 -41.68
N ASN A 836 7.90 -1.38 -42.52
CA ASN A 836 7.53 -0.13 -43.16
C ASN A 836 6.67 0.80 -42.33
N ASP A 837 5.89 0.30 -41.39
CA ASP A 837 5.07 1.12 -40.52
C ASP A 837 5.71 1.30 -39.15
N ARG A 838 6.03 0.21 -38.42
CA ARG A 838 6.45 0.29 -37.02
C ARG A 838 7.91 0.71 -36.88
N TYR A 839 8.86 0.02 -37.53
CA TYR A 839 10.28 0.34 -37.41
C TYR A 839 10.68 1.62 -38.15
N ARG A 840 10.09 1.89 -39.31
CA ARG A 840 10.34 3.15 -40.02
C ARG A 840 9.92 4.34 -39.15
N ASN A 841 8.73 4.29 -38.51
CA ASN A 841 8.28 5.35 -37.63
C ASN A 841 9.16 5.47 -36.37
N LEU A 842 9.59 4.35 -35.81
CA LEU A 842 10.49 4.33 -34.68
C LEU A 842 11.81 5.03 -35.02
N PHE A 843 12.47 4.63 -36.11
CA PHE A 843 13.77 5.17 -36.53
C PHE A 843 13.70 6.61 -37.02
N ALA A 844 12.65 6.98 -37.75
CA ALA A 844 12.46 8.36 -38.20
C ALA A 844 12.31 9.34 -37.04
N SER A 845 11.76 8.88 -35.92
CA SER A 845 11.46 9.71 -34.76
C SER A 845 12.54 9.68 -33.68
N ALA A 846 13.38 8.68 -33.70
CA ALA A 846 14.44 8.48 -32.74
C ALA A 846 15.74 7.99 -33.42
N PRO A 847 16.30 8.76 -34.38
CA PRO A 847 17.44 8.33 -35.17
C PRO A 847 18.74 8.16 -34.37
N ASN A 848 18.79 8.72 -33.17
CA ASN A 848 19.96 8.61 -32.26
C ASN A 848 19.82 7.47 -31.23
N LEU A 849 18.74 6.70 -31.26
CA LEU A 849 18.55 5.55 -30.39
C LEU A 849 19.26 4.35 -31.00
N ASN A 850 20.24 3.82 -30.30
CA ASN A 850 20.93 2.58 -30.69
C ASN A 850 20.04 1.37 -30.30
N ILE A 851 18.98 1.15 -31.06
CA ILE A 851 17.99 0.10 -30.87
C ILE A 851 18.29 -1.04 -31.83
N ARG A 852 18.41 -2.26 -31.32
CA ARG A 852 18.48 -3.48 -32.16
C ARG A 852 17.07 -3.89 -32.55
N ALA A 853 16.76 -3.93 -33.84
CA ALA A 853 15.44 -4.26 -34.35
C ALA A 853 15.43 -5.62 -35.04
N TYR A 854 14.47 -6.45 -34.68
CA TYR A 854 14.36 -7.83 -35.20
C TYR A 854 12.94 -8.10 -35.72
N VAL A 855 12.86 -8.81 -36.86
CA VAL A 855 11.60 -9.37 -37.36
C VAL A 855 11.75 -10.89 -37.43
N ILE A 856 10.99 -11.60 -36.64
CA ILE A 856 10.98 -13.04 -36.57
C ILE A 856 9.97 -13.57 -37.61
N VAL A 857 10.41 -14.40 -38.51
CA VAL A 857 9.57 -14.94 -39.60
C VAL A 857 9.71 -16.47 -39.72
N LYS A 858 8.68 -17.10 -40.25
CA LYS A 858 8.77 -18.53 -40.62
C LYS A 858 9.89 -18.74 -41.63
N ASP A 859 10.56 -19.87 -41.58
CA ASP A 859 11.70 -20.22 -42.46
C ASP A 859 11.36 -20.11 -43.94
N VAL A 860 10.14 -20.49 -44.32
CA VAL A 860 9.64 -20.41 -45.69
C VAL A 860 9.45 -18.98 -46.20
N ASP A 861 9.25 -18.03 -45.31
CA ASP A 861 9.00 -16.63 -45.62
C ASP A 861 10.27 -15.74 -45.48
N HIS A 862 11.35 -16.29 -44.96
CA HIS A 862 12.58 -15.54 -44.62
C HIS A 862 13.15 -14.77 -45.82
N LYS A 863 13.30 -15.47 -47.00
CA LYS A 863 13.86 -14.84 -48.19
C LYS A 863 13.00 -13.66 -48.67
N LYS A 864 11.66 -13.85 -48.71
CA LYS A 864 10.72 -12.81 -49.13
C LYS A 864 10.72 -11.64 -48.15
N ALA A 865 10.80 -11.90 -46.84
CA ALA A 865 10.90 -10.88 -45.81
C ALA A 865 12.22 -10.07 -45.90
N GLN A 866 13.35 -10.75 -46.22
CA GLN A 866 14.60 -10.04 -46.50
C GLN A 866 14.53 -9.13 -47.74
N GLU A 867 13.84 -9.54 -48.78
CA GLU A 867 13.65 -8.74 -50.01
C GLU A 867 12.92 -7.41 -49.71
N ILE A 868 12.13 -7.31 -48.65
CA ILE A 868 11.47 -6.07 -48.21
C ILE A 868 12.50 -5.02 -47.83
N LEU A 869 13.60 -5.41 -47.18
CA LEU A 869 14.66 -4.44 -46.79
C LEU A 869 15.36 -3.83 -48.01
N TYR A 870 15.38 -4.53 -49.13
CA TYR A 870 16.06 -4.09 -50.38
C TYR A 870 15.10 -3.43 -51.40
N THR A 871 13.83 -3.15 -50.99
CA THR A 871 12.96 -2.34 -51.83
C THR A 871 13.53 -0.94 -52.06
N PRO A 872 13.27 -0.25 -53.19
CA PRO A 872 13.84 1.06 -53.43
C PRO A 872 13.60 2.08 -52.33
N ALA A 873 12.47 2.00 -51.65
CA ALA A 873 12.15 2.89 -50.55
C ALA A 873 12.97 2.60 -49.29
N ASN A 874 13.31 1.34 -48.99
CA ASN A 874 14.06 0.92 -47.82
C ASN A 874 15.58 0.91 -48.02
N ALA A 875 16.03 0.67 -49.27
CA ALA A 875 17.45 0.60 -49.60
C ALA A 875 18.23 1.92 -49.37
N LEU A 876 17.53 3.05 -49.31
CA LEU A 876 18.09 4.37 -49.07
C LEU A 876 18.09 4.75 -47.58
N GLU A 877 17.44 4.01 -46.72
CA GLU A 877 17.34 4.31 -45.27
C GLU A 877 18.28 3.42 -44.47
N SER A 878 19.42 3.96 -44.05
CA SER A 878 20.49 3.22 -43.37
C SER A 878 20.03 2.48 -42.12
N LEU A 879 19.12 3.05 -41.33
CA LEU A 879 18.60 2.42 -40.09
C LEU A 879 17.63 1.26 -40.39
N ILE A 880 16.89 1.33 -41.48
CA ILE A 880 16.05 0.20 -41.92
C ILE A 880 16.92 -0.98 -42.38
N GLN A 881 18.10 -0.73 -42.97
CA GLN A 881 19.04 -1.76 -43.35
C GLN A 881 19.66 -2.50 -42.14
N GLU A 882 19.61 -1.91 -40.95
CA GLU A 882 20.08 -2.55 -39.71
C GLU A 882 19.05 -3.51 -39.10
N VAL A 883 17.80 -3.54 -39.61
CA VAL A 883 16.76 -4.48 -39.15
C VAL A 883 17.16 -5.89 -39.52
N LYS A 884 17.21 -6.78 -38.56
CA LYS A 884 17.58 -8.19 -38.75
C LYS A 884 16.35 -9.06 -38.94
N ILE A 885 16.26 -9.76 -40.04
CA ILE A 885 15.26 -10.80 -40.26
C ILE A 885 15.78 -12.11 -39.72
N VAL A 886 15.09 -12.68 -38.76
CA VAL A 886 15.48 -13.89 -38.03
C VAL A 886 14.50 -15.00 -38.36
N ARG A 887 15.02 -16.17 -38.72
CA ARG A 887 14.20 -17.36 -38.98
C ARG A 887 13.68 -17.94 -37.66
N LEU A 888 12.48 -18.47 -37.69
CA LEU A 888 11.92 -19.14 -36.51
C LEU A 888 12.81 -20.31 -36.03
N SER A 889 13.40 -21.08 -36.94
CA SER A 889 14.40 -22.13 -36.63
C SER A 889 15.65 -21.60 -35.93
N GLN A 890 15.96 -20.30 -36.01
CA GLN A 890 17.09 -19.69 -35.33
C GLN A 890 16.79 -19.28 -33.87
N LEU A 891 15.54 -19.37 -33.44
CA LEU A 891 15.16 -19.10 -32.02
C LEU A 891 15.53 -20.27 -31.08
N THR A 892 16.60 -20.98 -31.41
CA THR A 892 17.29 -21.87 -30.49
C THR A 892 17.96 -21.06 -29.38
N PRO A 893 18.22 -21.64 -28.21
CA PRO A 893 18.94 -20.95 -27.12
C PRO A 893 20.25 -20.29 -27.61
N LYS A 894 21.05 -20.96 -28.41
CA LYS A 894 22.30 -20.41 -28.99
C LYS A 894 22.06 -19.30 -30.01
N GLY A 895 21.00 -19.41 -30.81
CA GLY A 895 20.62 -18.36 -31.78
C GLY A 895 20.09 -17.11 -31.10
N MET A 896 19.30 -17.27 -30.02
CA MET A 896 18.79 -16.17 -29.24
C MET A 896 19.90 -15.43 -28.47
N GLU A 897 21.01 -16.07 -28.10
CA GLU A 897 22.17 -15.43 -27.52
C GLU A 897 22.76 -14.30 -28.38
N GLN A 898 22.58 -14.38 -29.68
CA GLN A 898 23.09 -13.40 -30.65
C GLN A 898 22.14 -12.22 -30.86
N LEU A 899 20.92 -12.25 -30.26
CA LEU A 899 19.93 -11.21 -30.45
C LEU A 899 20.07 -10.05 -29.46
N LEU A 900 20.74 -10.19 -28.32
CA LEU A 900 20.86 -9.15 -27.27
C LEU A 900 22.31 -8.89 -26.85
#